data_96c866f32d51fc51ab7f2e9417e74bb0
#
_entry.id   96c866f32d51fc51ab7f2e9417e74bb0
#
_cell.length_a   1.000
_cell.length_b   1.000
_cell.length_c   1.000
_cell.angle_alpha   90.00
_cell.angle_beta   90.00
_cell.angle_gamma   90.00
#
_symmetry.space_group_name_H-M   'P 1'
#
loop_
_entity.id
_entity.type
_entity.pdbx_description
1 polymer ?
#
loop_
_entity_poly.entity_id
_entity_poly.type
_entity_poly.pdbx_seq_one_letter_code
_entity_poly.pdbx_strand_id
1 'polypeptide(L)'
;MDKFQEILHTYWGFSDFRGIQRDIIESIAAGKDTLGLMPTGGGKSITFQVPALAQEGVCIVITPLIALMKDLVQHLKERGIQAAAIHADKSRSEVIQILENCIFGGIKILYVSPERLASEIFQTKLRHIPVSFITVDEAHCISQWGYDFRPSYLNIASIRDMKSNTPILALTATATPDVVNDIQEKLHFEKKNVFKMSFERKNLAYIVRTVGDKINEMVHILRCTEGSAIVYARSRKRTKEIATLLNQNGIKSTFYHAGLLPSVKDERQKAWQQDEVRVIVATNAFGMGIDKPDVRMVIHIDCPDSLEAYFQEAGRAGRDGNKAYAVLLYDPSDERKLRKRIDDTFPPKDLIRDVYEHLAYFFQIGVDSGKGKTFEFNIEKFSYIYKFFPVRVDSALRILERSGYIHYEDNPDGKARLMFCLNRNDLYLLDNLSPKEEAIVTALLRTYGGLFTDFVYIDESLIAHQADTSTEQVYVVLKNFAARHIVKFVPRRKTPYITYTRDRIDGEKVLIPQEVWEQRREQYIRRIEGILHYAQEDYICRSRQLLAYFGEASREDCHQCDVCLEQYTSNKTRKQEFEKAKQAIRQLLGDHKPHFITELRNILLPSEYVDEALEYLVGENQIHIDGSYISSDIDLGLDMHRY
;
A
#
# COMPACT_ATOMS: atom_id res chain seq x y z
N MET A 1 -15.28 -25.20 -25.22
CA MET A 1 -14.70 -24.02 -24.51
C MET A 1 -15.38 -22.77 -25.03
N ASP A 2 -15.76 -21.87 -24.17
CA ASP A 2 -16.21 -20.56 -24.62
C ASP A 2 -14.99 -19.66 -24.99
N LYS A 3 -15.24 -18.54 -25.67
CA LYS A 3 -14.20 -17.64 -26.16
C LYS A 3 -13.25 -17.16 -25.05
N PHE A 4 -13.75 -16.91 -23.84
CA PHE A 4 -12.92 -16.45 -22.71
C PHE A 4 -12.02 -17.54 -22.19
N GLN A 5 -12.51 -18.76 -22.09
CA GLN A 5 -11.75 -19.92 -21.64
C GLN A 5 -10.67 -20.32 -22.65
N GLU A 6 -10.95 -20.19 -23.95
CA GLU A 6 -9.97 -20.42 -25.02
C GLU A 6 -8.81 -19.40 -24.93
N ILE A 7 -9.12 -18.12 -24.72
CA ILE A 7 -8.13 -17.07 -24.53
C ILE A 7 -7.29 -17.34 -23.27
N LEU A 8 -7.93 -17.70 -22.15
CA LEU A 8 -7.25 -18.01 -20.90
C LEU A 8 -6.25 -19.16 -21.09
N HIS A 9 -6.68 -20.22 -21.75
CA HIS A 9 -5.82 -21.38 -22.03
C HIS A 9 -4.66 -21.01 -22.97
N THR A 10 -4.95 -20.29 -24.04
CA THR A 10 -3.95 -19.95 -25.08
C THR A 10 -2.83 -19.07 -24.55
N TYR A 11 -3.14 -18.03 -23.77
CA TYR A 11 -2.15 -17.03 -23.35
C TYR A 11 -1.59 -17.28 -21.95
N TRP A 12 -2.30 -17.99 -21.08
CA TRP A 12 -1.84 -18.24 -19.69
C TRP A 12 -1.70 -19.73 -19.35
N GLY A 13 -2.20 -20.64 -20.17
CA GLY A 13 -2.12 -22.09 -19.94
C GLY A 13 -3.07 -22.59 -18.83
N PHE A 14 -3.99 -21.76 -18.35
CA PHE A 14 -4.96 -22.17 -17.33
C PHE A 14 -6.19 -22.80 -17.96
N SER A 15 -6.68 -23.88 -17.36
CA SER A 15 -7.89 -24.58 -17.81
C SER A 15 -9.19 -23.86 -17.41
N ASP A 16 -9.19 -23.22 -16.21
CA ASP A 16 -10.38 -22.61 -15.64
C ASP A 16 -10.09 -21.31 -14.90
N PHE A 17 -11.12 -20.47 -14.78
CA PHE A 17 -11.11 -19.25 -13.98
C PHE A 17 -11.20 -19.58 -12.49
N ARG A 18 -10.60 -18.73 -11.66
CA ARG A 18 -10.61 -18.87 -10.21
C ARG A 18 -11.67 -17.97 -9.57
N GLY A 19 -12.44 -18.52 -8.63
CA GLY A 19 -13.42 -17.77 -7.85
C GLY A 19 -14.36 -16.95 -8.74
N ILE A 20 -14.46 -15.65 -8.51
CA ILE A 20 -15.36 -14.71 -9.20
C ILE A 20 -14.80 -14.14 -10.51
N GLN A 21 -13.65 -14.62 -11.00
CA GLN A 21 -13.04 -14.05 -12.22
C GLN A 21 -13.97 -14.12 -13.42
N ARG A 22 -14.66 -15.25 -13.60
CA ARG A 22 -15.60 -15.46 -14.70
C ARG A 22 -16.76 -14.48 -14.62
N ASP A 23 -17.36 -14.33 -13.45
CA ASP A 23 -18.50 -13.44 -13.25
C ASP A 23 -18.15 -11.97 -13.59
N ILE A 24 -16.96 -11.54 -13.18
CA ILE A 24 -16.45 -10.19 -13.51
C ILE A 24 -16.24 -10.06 -15.02
N ILE A 25 -15.62 -11.04 -15.68
CA ILE A 25 -15.35 -11.03 -17.11
C ILE A 25 -16.66 -10.97 -17.91
N GLU A 26 -17.64 -11.77 -17.57
CA GLU A 26 -18.96 -11.78 -18.23
C GLU A 26 -19.72 -10.47 -17.98
N SER A 27 -19.62 -9.90 -16.77
CA SER A 27 -20.27 -8.64 -16.43
C SER A 27 -19.71 -7.47 -17.25
N ILE A 28 -18.38 -7.31 -17.31
CA ILE A 28 -17.76 -6.21 -18.08
C ILE A 28 -17.92 -6.43 -19.58
N ALA A 29 -17.89 -7.67 -20.05
CA ALA A 29 -18.12 -8.00 -21.46
C ALA A 29 -19.57 -7.73 -21.89
N ALA A 30 -20.52 -7.81 -20.97
CA ALA A 30 -21.92 -7.43 -21.20
C ALA A 30 -22.15 -5.91 -21.16
N GLY A 31 -21.09 -5.08 -21.05
CA GLY A 31 -21.17 -3.62 -21.03
C GLY A 31 -21.63 -3.03 -19.70
N LYS A 32 -21.52 -3.76 -18.59
CA LYS A 32 -21.93 -3.28 -17.26
C LYS A 32 -20.75 -2.73 -16.48
N ASP A 33 -20.94 -1.60 -15.83
CA ASP A 33 -20.00 -1.14 -14.81
C ASP A 33 -19.85 -2.21 -13.73
N THR A 34 -18.62 -2.51 -13.36
CA THR A 34 -18.33 -3.67 -12.51
C THR A 34 -17.26 -3.31 -11.47
N LEU A 35 -17.53 -3.59 -10.20
CA LEU A 35 -16.52 -3.49 -9.13
C LEU A 35 -16.16 -4.90 -8.67
N GLY A 36 -14.89 -5.26 -8.81
CA GLY A 36 -14.32 -6.53 -8.34
C GLY A 36 -13.50 -6.32 -7.06
N LEU A 37 -13.97 -6.91 -5.95
CA LEU A 37 -13.22 -6.99 -4.70
C LEU A 37 -12.51 -8.34 -4.64
N MET A 38 -11.21 -8.33 -4.87
CA MET A 38 -10.40 -9.54 -4.96
C MET A 38 -9.12 -9.39 -4.12
N PRO A 39 -8.80 -10.34 -3.24
CA PRO A 39 -7.59 -10.26 -2.42
C PRO A 39 -6.32 -10.21 -3.28
N THR A 40 -5.23 -9.79 -2.68
CA THR A 40 -3.91 -9.83 -3.32
C THR A 40 -3.58 -11.29 -3.68
N GLY A 41 -3.13 -11.53 -4.92
CA GLY A 41 -2.93 -12.89 -5.43
C GLY A 41 -4.19 -13.57 -5.99
N GLY A 42 -5.37 -12.94 -5.91
CA GLY A 42 -6.62 -13.46 -6.48
C GLY A 42 -6.72 -13.42 -8.01
N GLY A 43 -5.67 -12.97 -8.71
CA GLY A 43 -5.62 -12.94 -10.17
C GLY A 43 -6.43 -11.80 -10.80
N LYS A 44 -6.44 -10.62 -10.19
CA LYS A 44 -7.12 -9.41 -10.70
C LYS A 44 -6.79 -9.10 -12.16
N SER A 45 -5.56 -9.27 -12.60
CA SER A 45 -5.14 -8.95 -13.97
C SER A 45 -5.88 -9.75 -15.04
N ILE A 46 -6.17 -11.01 -14.78
CA ILE A 46 -6.92 -11.88 -15.70
C ILE A 46 -8.31 -11.31 -15.99
N THR A 47 -8.95 -10.67 -15.01
CA THR A 47 -10.33 -10.17 -15.13
C THR A 47 -10.50 -9.04 -16.15
N PHE A 48 -9.42 -8.34 -16.51
CA PHE A 48 -9.44 -7.35 -17.58
C PHE A 48 -8.65 -7.78 -18.82
N GLN A 49 -7.60 -8.58 -18.67
CA GLN A 49 -6.77 -9.00 -19.80
C GLN A 49 -7.52 -9.93 -20.75
N VAL A 50 -8.25 -10.89 -20.21
CA VAL A 50 -9.04 -11.84 -21.02
C VAL A 50 -10.16 -11.14 -21.81
N PRO A 51 -11.04 -10.32 -21.21
CA PRO A 51 -12.08 -9.63 -21.98
C PRO A 51 -11.50 -8.57 -22.92
N ALA A 52 -10.35 -7.95 -22.63
CA ALA A 52 -9.68 -7.06 -23.56
C ALA A 52 -9.27 -7.76 -24.87
N LEU A 53 -8.80 -9.00 -24.78
CA LEU A 53 -8.47 -9.79 -25.97
C LEU A 53 -9.70 -10.32 -26.72
N ALA A 54 -10.80 -10.53 -26.01
CA ALA A 54 -12.04 -11.04 -26.58
C ALA A 54 -12.87 -9.99 -27.31
N GLN A 55 -12.70 -8.70 -26.99
CA GLN A 55 -13.48 -7.59 -27.54
C GLN A 55 -12.68 -6.80 -28.58
N GLU A 56 -13.39 -6.10 -29.46
CA GLU A 56 -12.79 -5.10 -30.32
C GLU A 56 -12.46 -3.81 -29.53
N GLY A 57 -11.43 -3.08 -30.00
CA GLY A 57 -10.99 -1.86 -29.36
C GLY A 57 -9.88 -2.08 -28.33
N VAL A 58 -9.63 -1.04 -27.55
CA VAL A 58 -8.52 -0.93 -26.58
C VAL A 58 -9.09 -0.93 -25.17
N CYS A 59 -8.56 -1.78 -24.30
CA CYS A 59 -8.75 -1.66 -22.86
C CYS A 59 -7.77 -0.63 -22.30
N ILE A 60 -8.27 0.42 -21.67
CA ILE A 60 -7.44 1.42 -20.97
C ILE A 60 -7.36 1.03 -19.50
N VAL A 61 -6.15 0.76 -19.02
CA VAL A 61 -5.89 0.37 -17.63
C VAL A 61 -5.24 1.53 -16.89
N ILE A 62 -5.97 2.10 -15.93
CA ILE A 62 -5.48 3.18 -15.09
C ILE A 62 -4.91 2.57 -13.82
N THR A 63 -3.61 2.77 -13.56
CA THR A 63 -2.90 2.22 -12.40
C THR A 63 -1.88 3.23 -11.87
N PRO A 64 -1.63 3.28 -10.54
CA PRO A 64 -0.83 4.34 -9.94
C PRO A 64 0.68 4.09 -10.00
N LEU A 65 1.13 2.93 -10.51
CA LEU A 65 2.49 2.46 -10.36
C LEU A 65 3.22 2.32 -11.69
N ILE A 66 4.13 3.25 -11.96
CA ILE A 66 4.93 3.29 -13.19
C ILE A 66 5.82 2.04 -13.34
N ALA A 67 6.48 1.61 -12.27
CA ALA A 67 7.34 0.42 -12.30
C ALA A 67 6.54 -0.83 -12.69
N LEU A 68 5.38 -1.03 -12.04
CA LEU A 68 4.48 -2.15 -12.35
C LEU A 68 3.98 -2.13 -13.80
N MET A 69 3.69 -0.94 -14.35
CA MET A 69 3.27 -0.83 -15.76
C MET A 69 4.32 -1.38 -16.72
N LYS A 70 5.60 -1.10 -16.48
CA LYS A 70 6.71 -1.56 -17.33
C LYS A 70 6.80 -3.09 -17.32
N ASP A 71 6.75 -3.68 -16.12
CA ASP A 71 6.81 -5.13 -15.94
C ASP A 71 5.59 -5.83 -16.56
N LEU A 72 4.38 -5.30 -16.32
CA LEU A 72 3.14 -5.86 -16.89
C LEU A 72 3.14 -5.81 -18.43
N VAL A 73 3.56 -4.68 -19.01
CA VAL A 73 3.66 -4.55 -20.47
C VAL A 73 4.68 -5.51 -21.03
N GLN A 74 5.82 -5.70 -20.37
CA GLN A 74 6.85 -6.64 -20.79
C GLN A 74 6.32 -8.08 -20.80
N HIS A 75 5.69 -8.51 -19.70
CA HIS A 75 5.11 -9.85 -19.58
C HIS A 75 3.98 -10.11 -20.60
N LEU A 76 3.18 -9.09 -20.94
CA LEU A 76 2.16 -9.22 -21.97
C LEU A 76 2.77 -9.38 -23.36
N LYS A 77 3.82 -8.60 -23.68
CA LYS A 77 4.54 -8.70 -24.95
C LYS A 77 5.23 -10.07 -25.12
N GLU A 78 5.79 -10.62 -24.06
CA GLU A 78 6.38 -11.97 -24.06
C GLU A 78 5.34 -13.06 -24.39
N ARG A 79 4.08 -12.83 -24.08
CA ARG A 79 2.94 -13.68 -24.46
C ARG A 79 2.36 -13.37 -25.86
N GLY A 80 2.97 -12.43 -26.60
CA GLY A 80 2.48 -12.01 -27.92
C GLY A 80 1.29 -11.04 -27.86
N ILE A 81 0.98 -10.47 -26.70
CA ILE A 81 -0.13 -9.52 -26.52
C ILE A 81 0.36 -8.08 -26.75
N GLN A 82 -0.33 -7.35 -27.62
CA GLN A 82 -0.05 -5.97 -27.96
C GLN A 82 -0.42 -5.04 -26.80
N ALA A 83 0.57 -4.64 -26.02
CA ALA A 83 0.40 -3.74 -24.88
C ALA A 83 1.39 -2.58 -24.89
N ALA A 84 0.99 -1.44 -24.35
CA ALA A 84 1.84 -0.27 -24.17
C ALA A 84 1.54 0.45 -22.84
N ALA A 85 2.47 1.33 -22.41
CA ALA A 85 2.28 2.16 -21.21
C ALA A 85 2.63 3.62 -21.48
N ILE A 86 1.80 4.53 -20.95
CA ILE A 86 2.03 5.98 -20.96
C ILE A 86 2.23 6.44 -19.51
N HIS A 87 3.45 6.86 -19.19
CA HIS A 87 3.84 7.35 -17.86
C HIS A 87 4.68 8.62 -17.96
N ALA A 88 5.06 9.19 -16.82
CA ALA A 88 5.75 10.48 -16.76
C ALA A 88 7.08 10.54 -17.52
N ASP A 89 7.82 9.41 -17.61
CA ASP A 89 9.14 9.37 -18.28
C ASP A 89 9.05 9.34 -19.82
N LYS A 90 7.84 9.18 -20.41
CA LYS A 90 7.64 9.16 -21.85
C LYS A 90 7.69 10.55 -22.47
N SER A 91 8.43 10.71 -23.56
CA SER A 91 8.45 11.92 -24.36
C SER A 91 7.11 12.14 -25.06
N ARG A 92 6.84 13.39 -25.45
CA ARG A 92 5.62 13.76 -26.19
C ARG A 92 5.47 12.96 -27.48
N SER A 93 6.54 12.76 -28.23
CA SER A 93 6.52 12.00 -29.48
C SER A 93 6.20 10.52 -29.28
N GLU A 94 6.77 9.89 -28.23
CA GLU A 94 6.42 8.52 -27.86
C GLU A 94 4.95 8.38 -27.44
N VAL A 95 4.45 9.35 -26.68
CA VAL A 95 3.04 9.36 -26.26
C VAL A 95 2.13 9.45 -27.47
N ILE A 96 2.40 10.37 -28.41
CA ILE A 96 1.63 10.51 -29.66
C ILE A 96 1.66 9.21 -30.46
N GLN A 97 2.83 8.61 -30.66
CA GLN A 97 2.98 7.37 -31.39
C GLN A 97 2.19 6.21 -30.75
N ILE A 98 2.23 6.08 -29.42
CA ILE A 98 1.46 5.07 -28.70
C ILE A 98 -0.04 5.29 -28.90
N LEU A 99 -0.52 6.54 -28.76
CA LEU A 99 -1.94 6.86 -28.94
C LEU A 99 -2.41 6.65 -30.38
N GLU A 100 -1.58 6.95 -31.38
CA GLU A 100 -1.86 6.64 -32.79
C GLU A 100 -1.94 5.13 -33.03
N ASN A 101 -1.04 4.35 -32.46
CA ASN A 101 -1.13 2.89 -32.52
C ASN A 101 -2.42 2.36 -31.87
N CYS A 102 -2.94 3.03 -30.83
CA CYS A 102 -4.25 2.69 -30.27
C CYS A 102 -5.40 3.01 -31.24
N ILE A 103 -5.34 4.10 -31.99
CA ILE A 103 -6.37 4.48 -32.98
C ILE A 103 -6.40 3.47 -34.13
N PHE A 104 -5.23 3.02 -34.60
CA PHE A 104 -5.10 2.12 -35.75
C PHE A 104 -5.12 0.62 -35.38
N GLY A 105 -5.46 0.27 -34.13
CA GLY A 105 -5.65 -1.12 -33.70
C GLY A 105 -4.36 -1.91 -33.39
N GLY A 106 -3.20 -1.23 -33.31
CA GLY A 106 -1.92 -1.86 -32.99
C GLY A 106 -1.70 -2.13 -31.49
N ILE A 107 -2.64 -1.74 -30.64
CA ILE A 107 -2.56 -1.96 -29.17
C ILE A 107 -3.91 -2.45 -28.66
N LYS A 108 -3.89 -3.49 -27.84
CA LYS A 108 -5.07 -4.07 -27.18
C LYS A 108 -5.22 -3.61 -25.74
N ILE A 109 -4.11 -3.40 -25.03
CA ILE A 109 -4.11 -2.99 -23.62
C ILE A 109 -3.18 -1.79 -23.46
N LEU A 110 -3.74 -0.67 -23.02
CA LEU A 110 -3.00 0.56 -22.76
C LEU A 110 -2.99 0.89 -21.28
N TYR A 111 -1.82 0.81 -20.63
CA TYR A 111 -1.64 1.27 -19.26
C TYR A 111 -1.36 2.77 -19.23
N VAL A 112 -2.04 3.49 -18.32
CA VAL A 112 -1.92 4.95 -18.18
C VAL A 112 -1.85 5.32 -16.71
N SER A 113 -0.93 6.23 -16.36
CA SER A 113 -0.93 6.80 -15.01
C SER A 113 -2.05 7.84 -14.86
N PRO A 114 -2.68 7.95 -13.69
CA PRO A 114 -3.82 8.85 -13.49
C PRO A 114 -3.49 10.33 -13.76
N GLU A 115 -2.22 10.75 -13.58
CA GLU A 115 -1.75 12.10 -13.85
C GLU A 115 -1.79 12.45 -15.36
N ARG A 116 -1.63 11.44 -16.23
CA ARG A 116 -1.65 11.64 -17.69
C ARG A 116 -3.05 11.85 -18.26
N LEU A 117 -4.08 11.48 -17.51
CA LEU A 117 -5.48 11.63 -17.95
C LEU A 117 -5.89 13.09 -18.17
N ALA A 118 -5.30 14.01 -17.42
CA ALA A 118 -5.55 15.45 -17.54
C ALA A 118 -4.78 16.12 -18.70
N SER A 119 -3.88 15.39 -19.39
CA SER A 119 -3.09 16.00 -20.47
C SER A 119 -3.96 16.23 -21.72
N GLU A 120 -3.88 17.42 -22.31
CA GLU A 120 -4.64 17.81 -23.49
C GLU A 120 -4.43 16.85 -24.68
N ILE A 121 -3.20 16.38 -24.88
CA ILE A 121 -2.87 15.43 -25.94
C ILE A 121 -3.60 14.11 -25.74
N PHE A 122 -3.57 13.59 -24.50
CA PHE A 122 -4.26 12.35 -24.18
C PHE A 122 -5.76 12.48 -24.43
N GLN A 123 -6.37 13.54 -23.91
CA GLN A 123 -7.81 13.79 -24.06
C GLN A 123 -8.24 13.98 -25.52
N THR A 124 -7.44 14.72 -26.30
CA THR A 124 -7.73 14.94 -27.73
C THR A 124 -7.68 13.64 -28.53
N LYS A 125 -6.63 12.82 -28.33
CA LYS A 125 -6.49 11.55 -29.05
C LYS A 125 -7.47 10.47 -28.53
N LEU A 126 -7.80 10.47 -27.24
CA LEU A 126 -8.76 9.54 -26.64
C LEU A 126 -10.12 9.55 -27.37
N ARG A 127 -10.58 10.71 -27.83
CA ARG A 127 -11.85 10.82 -28.57
C ARG A 127 -11.91 9.91 -29.80
N HIS A 128 -10.76 9.65 -30.42
CA HIS A 128 -10.62 8.86 -31.65
C HIS A 128 -10.25 7.38 -31.38
N ILE A 129 -9.85 7.03 -30.17
CA ILE A 129 -9.52 5.64 -29.81
C ILE A 129 -10.81 4.84 -29.62
N PRO A 130 -10.97 3.69 -30.28
CA PRO A 130 -12.06 2.76 -30.00
C PRO A 130 -11.80 2.06 -28.66
N VAL A 131 -12.41 2.55 -27.59
CA VAL A 131 -12.23 1.98 -26.22
C VAL A 131 -13.25 0.90 -25.98
N SER A 132 -12.81 -0.32 -25.65
CA SER A 132 -13.69 -1.43 -25.28
C SER A 132 -14.26 -1.23 -23.89
N PHE A 133 -13.41 -0.99 -22.90
CA PHE A 133 -13.76 -0.66 -21.51
C PHE A 133 -12.57 -0.01 -20.81
N ILE A 134 -12.83 0.62 -19.67
CA ILE A 134 -11.81 1.25 -18.83
C ILE A 134 -11.63 0.40 -17.57
N THR A 135 -10.40 0.03 -17.25
CA THR A 135 -10.06 -0.65 -16.01
C THR A 135 -9.40 0.34 -15.04
N VAL A 136 -9.90 0.38 -13.82
CA VAL A 136 -9.34 1.19 -12.73
C VAL A 136 -8.74 0.23 -11.71
N ASP A 137 -7.44 0.05 -11.78
CA ASP A 137 -6.70 -0.77 -10.81
C ASP A 137 -6.43 0.03 -9.54
N GLU A 138 -6.35 -0.65 -8.39
CA GLU A 138 -6.26 -0.05 -7.06
C GLU A 138 -7.34 1.06 -6.87
N ALA A 139 -8.58 0.73 -7.24
CA ALA A 139 -9.70 1.66 -7.26
C ALA A 139 -9.98 2.35 -5.91
N HIS A 140 -9.53 1.76 -4.79
CA HIS A 140 -9.62 2.39 -3.48
C HIS A 140 -8.89 3.75 -3.41
N CYS A 141 -7.94 4.01 -4.33
CA CYS A 141 -7.24 5.30 -4.43
C CYS A 141 -8.15 6.48 -4.81
N ILE A 142 -9.34 6.24 -5.39
CA ILE A 142 -10.30 7.30 -5.71
C ILE A 142 -11.04 7.81 -4.48
N SER A 143 -11.13 6.99 -3.45
CA SER A 143 -11.90 7.27 -2.25
C SER A 143 -11.09 8.05 -1.24
N GLN A 144 -11.63 9.16 -0.76
CA GLN A 144 -11.05 9.88 0.38
C GLN A 144 -11.12 9.06 1.66
N TRP A 145 -12.05 8.10 1.73
CA TRP A 145 -12.19 7.13 2.81
C TRP A 145 -11.16 5.99 2.71
N GLY A 146 -10.49 5.83 1.55
CA GLY A 146 -9.42 4.87 1.33
C GLY A 146 -8.12 5.25 2.06
N TYR A 147 -7.29 4.26 2.39
CA TYR A 147 -6.01 4.48 3.09
C TYR A 147 -4.92 5.13 2.20
N ASP A 148 -5.01 5.02 0.88
CA ASP A 148 -4.08 5.59 -0.12
C ASP A 148 -4.83 6.49 -1.12
N PHE A 149 -5.52 7.51 -0.62
CA PHE A 149 -6.23 8.45 -1.48
C PHE A 149 -5.28 9.25 -2.37
N ARG A 150 -5.56 9.24 -3.68
CA ARG A 150 -4.81 9.97 -4.70
C ARG A 150 -5.72 10.92 -5.48
N PRO A 151 -5.55 12.24 -5.33
CA PRO A 151 -6.41 13.22 -6.02
C PRO A 151 -6.47 13.04 -7.54
N SER A 152 -5.37 12.56 -8.17
CA SER A 152 -5.32 12.31 -9.61
C SER A 152 -6.33 11.26 -10.09
N TYR A 153 -6.79 10.35 -9.20
CA TYR A 153 -7.86 9.39 -9.53
C TYR A 153 -9.22 10.04 -9.75
N LEU A 154 -9.46 11.23 -9.22
CA LEU A 154 -10.71 11.97 -9.48
C LEU A 154 -10.84 12.38 -10.96
N ASN A 155 -9.71 12.48 -11.68
CA ASN A 155 -9.71 12.78 -13.11
C ASN A 155 -10.28 11.63 -13.97
N ILE A 156 -10.47 10.43 -13.41
CA ILE A 156 -11.04 9.29 -14.13
C ILE A 156 -12.47 9.55 -14.54
N ALA A 157 -13.25 10.25 -13.72
CA ALA A 157 -14.62 10.63 -14.04
C ALA A 157 -14.70 11.46 -15.33
N SER A 158 -13.74 12.38 -15.55
CA SER A 158 -13.71 13.22 -16.78
C SER A 158 -13.50 12.40 -18.06
N ILE A 159 -12.83 11.25 -17.98
CA ILE A 159 -12.66 10.34 -19.12
C ILE A 159 -14.00 9.68 -19.44
N ARG A 160 -14.78 9.30 -18.43
CA ARG A 160 -16.10 8.75 -18.63
C ARG A 160 -17.02 9.71 -19.36
N ASP A 161 -16.96 11.01 -19.04
CA ASP A 161 -17.73 12.03 -19.73
C ASP A 161 -17.40 12.10 -21.23
N MET A 162 -16.14 11.86 -21.61
CA MET A 162 -15.70 11.80 -23.02
C MET A 162 -16.07 10.48 -23.71
N LYS A 163 -16.28 9.42 -22.97
CA LYS A 163 -16.59 8.04 -23.42
C LYS A 163 -17.79 7.48 -22.65
N SER A 164 -18.92 8.18 -22.72
CA SER A 164 -20.11 7.94 -21.88
C SER A 164 -20.66 6.51 -21.93
N ASN A 165 -20.53 5.83 -23.07
CA ASN A 165 -21.04 4.46 -23.26
C ASN A 165 -19.99 3.37 -22.95
N THR A 166 -18.82 3.75 -22.44
CA THR A 166 -17.74 2.80 -22.14
C THR A 166 -17.88 2.29 -20.71
N PRO A 167 -18.02 0.98 -20.47
CA PRO A 167 -18.14 0.45 -19.13
C PRO A 167 -16.82 0.54 -18.36
N ILE A 168 -16.91 0.62 -17.03
CA ILE A 168 -15.76 0.69 -16.12
C ILE A 168 -15.66 -0.59 -15.31
N LEU A 169 -14.48 -1.19 -15.31
CA LEU A 169 -14.09 -2.26 -14.40
C LEU A 169 -13.19 -1.68 -13.30
N ALA A 170 -13.70 -1.52 -12.10
CA ALA A 170 -12.93 -1.11 -10.95
C ALA A 170 -12.44 -2.35 -10.17
N LEU A 171 -11.15 -2.41 -9.82
CA LEU A 171 -10.55 -3.52 -9.11
C LEU A 171 -9.79 -3.03 -7.88
N THR A 172 -9.99 -3.71 -6.76
CA THR A 172 -9.21 -3.45 -5.54
C THR A 172 -9.09 -4.70 -4.68
N ALA A 173 -8.00 -4.77 -3.89
CA ALA A 173 -7.79 -5.85 -2.93
C ALA A 173 -8.29 -5.51 -1.53
N THR A 174 -8.49 -4.23 -1.22
CA THR A 174 -8.78 -3.75 0.13
C THR A 174 -9.78 -2.62 0.06
N ALA A 175 -11.01 -2.87 0.44
CA ALA A 175 -12.04 -1.83 0.55
C ALA A 175 -13.05 -2.17 1.63
N THR A 176 -13.26 -1.24 2.55
CA THR A 176 -14.38 -1.29 3.50
C THR A 176 -15.70 -1.01 2.78
N PRO A 177 -16.86 -1.32 3.37
CA PRO A 177 -18.15 -1.04 2.76
C PRO A 177 -18.34 0.43 2.33
N ASP A 178 -17.82 1.38 3.10
CA ASP A 178 -17.88 2.82 2.78
C ASP A 178 -17.06 3.14 1.53
N VAL A 179 -15.85 2.57 1.42
CA VAL A 179 -14.98 2.72 0.25
C VAL A 179 -15.62 2.10 -1.00
N VAL A 180 -16.28 0.96 -0.86
CA VAL A 180 -17.02 0.29 -1.96
C VAL A 180 -18.12 1.18 -2.53
N ASN A 181 -18.88 1.87 -1.68
CA ASN A 181 -19.91 2.80 -2.12
C ASN A 181 -19.30 4.04 -2.79
N ASP A 182 -18.27 4.63 -2.18
CA ASP A 182 -17.61 5.84 -2.69
C ASP A 182 -16.95 5.61 -4.06
N ILE A 183 -16.32 4.43 -4.29
CA ILE A 183 -15.76 4.06 -5.60
C ILE A 183 -16.84 4.12 -6.68
N GLN A 184 -18.00 3.51 -6.45
CA GLN A 184 -19.07 3.45 -7.44
C GLN A 184 -19.67 4.84 -7.70
N GLU A 185 -19.83 5.66 -6.68
CA GLU A 185 -20.30 7.04 -6.79
C GLU A 185 -19.31 7.92 -7.56
N LYS A 186 -18.03 7.88 -7.22
CA LYS A 186 -16.98 8.69 -7.85
C LYS A 186 -16.69 8.28 -9.29
N LEU A 187 -16.90 7.02 -9.64
CA LEU A 187 -16.79 6.51 -11.01
C LEU A 187 -18.10 6.61 -11.79
N HIS A 188 -19.14 7.20 -11.21
CA HIS A 188 -20.46 7.39 -11.81
C HIS A 188 -21.06 6.09 -12.36
N PHE A 189 -21.05 5.01 -11.58
CA PHE A 189 -21.70 3.76 -11.97
C PHE A 189 -23.19 3.98 -12.16
N GLU A 190 -23.73 3.55 -13.28
CA GLU A 190 -25.18 3.66 -13.55
C GLU A 190 -26.00 2.81 -12.56
N LYS A 191 -25.48 1.63 -12.22
CA LYS A 191 -26.08 0.70 -11.26
C LYS A 191 -24.99 0.12 -10.38
N LYS A 192 -25.27 -0.02 -9.08
CA LYS A 192 -24.38 -0.71 -8.16
C LYS A 192 -24.23 -2.17 -8.61
N ASN A 193 -22.99 -2.57 -8.86
CA ASN A 193 -22.67 -3.92 -9.34
C ASN A 193 -21.31 -4.34 -8.78
N VAL A 194 -21.32 -5.18 -7.75
CA VAL A 194 -20.15 -5.56 -6.96
C VAL A 194 -20.03 -7.08 -6.91
N PHE A 195 -18.88 -7.57 -7.31
CA PHE A 195 -18.48 -8.96 -7.09
C PHE A 195 -17.43 -8.99 -5.99
N LYS A 196 -17.67 -9.80 -4.97
CA LYS A 196 -16.80 -9.92 -3.82
C LYS A 196 -16.30 -11.34 -3.65
N MET A 197 -14.99 -11.52 -3.71
CA MET A 197 -14.34 -12.75 -3.29
C MET A 197 -14.03 -12.66 -1.79
N SER A 198 -14.13 -13.76 -1.07
CA SER A 198 -13.74 -13.79 0.34
C SER A 198 -12.30 -13.31 0.52
N PHE A 199 -12.07 -12.50 1.54
CA PHE A 199 -10.74 -12.07 1.96
C PHE A 199 -10.02 -13.13 2.79
N GLU A 200 -10.66 -14.26 3.09
CA GLU A 200 -10.08 -15.34 3.86
C GLU A 200 -8.86 -15.95 3.16
N ARG A 201 -7.78 -16.09 3.91
CA ARG A 201 -6.53 -16.71 3.46
C ARG A 201 -6.24 -17.95 4.32
N LYS A 202 -6.79 -19.10 3.90
CA LYS A 202 -6.68 -20.38 4.65
C LYS A 202 -5.24 -20.86 4.84
N ASN A 203 -4.31 -20.44 3.99
CA ASN A 203 -2.90 -20.81 4.07
C ASN A 203 -2.03 -19.77 4.81
N LEU A 204 -2.60 -18.65 5.28
CA LEU A 204 -1.86 -17.57 5.92
C LEU A 204 -2.24 -17.46 7.40
N ALA A 205 -1.30 -17.79 8.26
CA ALA A 205 -1.46 -17.63 9.71
C ALA A 205 -1.12 -16.20 10.13
N TYR A 206 -2.10 -15.46 10.64
CA TYR A 206 -1.90 -14.15 11.24
C TYR A 206 -1.53 -14.31 12.71
N ILE A 207 -0.44 -13.69 13.13
CA ILE A 207 0.11 -13.82 14.48
C ILE A 207 0.45 -12.44 15.03
N VAL A 208 -0.01 -12.13 16.22
CA VAL A 208 0.43 -10.97 16.98
C VAL A 208 1.30 -11.45 18.15
N ARG A 209 2.47 -10.85 18.31
CA ARG A 209 3.35 -11.11 19.45
C ARG A 209 3.64 -9.84 20.21
N THR A 210 3.18 -9.78 21.44
CA THR A 210 3.50 -8.69 22.37
C THR A 210 4.85 -8.95 23.02
N VAL A 211 5.86 -8.14 22.66
CA VAL A 211 7.25 -8.34 23.08
C VAL A 211 7.94 -7.00 23.37
N GLY A 212 8.80 -6.98 24.41
CA GLY A 212 9.60 -5.79 24.73
C GLY A 212 10.81 -5.62 23.80
N ASP A 213 11.42 -6.72 23.35
CA ASP A 213 12.56 -6.72 22.41
C ASP A 213 12.17 -7.32 21.07
N LYS A 214 11.65 -6.47 20.21
CA LYS A 214 11.22 -6.84 18.86
C LYS A 214 12.37 -7.31 17.95
N ILE A 215 13.57 -6.82 18.18
CA ILE A 215 14.74 -7.17 17.35
C ILE A 215 15.14 -8.62 17.60
N ASN A 216 15.32 -9.00 18.86
CA ASN A 216 15.67 -10.36 19.21
C ASN A 216 14.57 -11.35 18.83
N GLU A 217 13.30 -10.98 19.01
CA GLU A 217 12.18 -11.82 18.61
C GLU A 217 12.13 -12.01 17.08
N MET A 218 12.34 -10.95 16.29
CA MET A 218 12.43 -11.05 14.85
C MET A 218 13.54 -11.99 14.39
N VAL A 219 14.74 -11.87 14.97
CA VAL A 219 15.88 -12.76 14.66
C VAL A 219 15.55 -14.20 15.02
N HIS A 220 14.93 -14.42 16.18
CA HIS A 220 14.49 -15.76 16.62
C HIS A 220 13.51 -16.38 15.63
N ILE A 221 12.45 -15.65 15.26
CA ILE A 221 11.44 -16.11 14.31
C ILE A 221 12.09 -16.46 12.95
N LEU A 222 12.97 -15.59 12.43
CA LEU A 222 13.64 -15.83 11.16
C LEU A 222 14.61 -17.02 11.19
N ARG A 223 15.16 -17.38 12.35
CA ARG A 223 15.98 -18.60 12.53
C ARG A 223 15.13 -19.87 12.58
N CYS A 224 13.93 -19.79 13.17
CA CYS A 224 13.03 -20.94 13.30
C CYS A 224 12.22 -21.25 12.03
N THR A 225 12.22 -20.35 11.03
CA THR A 225 11.42 -20.49 9.82
C THR A 225 12.32 -20.40 8.61
N GLU A 226 12.19 -21.32 7.67
CA GLU A 226 12.91 -21.30 6.40
C GLU A 226 12.14 -20.53 5.31
N GLY A 227 12.82 -20.25 4.19
CA GLY A 227 12.24 -19.59 3.02
C GLY A 227 12.35 -18.08 3.02
N SER A 228 11.86 -17.48 1.95
CA SER A 228 11.94 -16.05 1.68
C SER A 228 11.06 -15.25 2.63
N ALA A 229 11.55 -14.09 3.09
CA ALA A 229 10.83 -13.24 4.05
C ALA A 229 10.89 -11.74 3.69
N ILE A 230 9.86 -11.01 4.13
CA ILE A 230 9.79 -9.55 4.07
C ILE A 230 9.68 -9.03 5.50
N VAL A 231 10.49 -8.04 5.87
CA VAL A 231 10.38 -7.33 7.14
C VAL A 231 9.99 -5.89 6.87
N TYR A 232 8.82 -5.46 7.34
CA TYR A 232 8.36 -4.09 7.22
C TYR A 232 8.82 -3.24 8.39
N ALA A 233 9.53 -2.16 8.07
CA ALA A 233 9.97 -1.14 9.02
C ALA A 233 9.57 0.24 8.50
N ARG A 234 9.27 1.17 9.40
CA ARG A 234 8.69 2.46 9.04
C ARG A 234 9.65 3.44 8.38
N SER A 235 10.90 3.52 8.81
CA SER A 235 11.82 4.54 8.35
C SER A 235 12.92 3.98 7.43
N ARG A 236 13.35 4.81 6.47
CA ARG A 236 14.47 4.49 5.57
C ARG A 236 15.74 4.11 6.33
N LYS A 237 16.05 4.83 7.41
CA LYS A 237 17.21 4.58 8.28
C LYS A 237 17.09 3.21 8.95
N ARG A 238 15.92 2.92 9.53
CA ARG A 238 15.67 1.68 10.26
C ARG A 238 15.72 0.44 9.35
N THR A 239 15.29 0.54 8.09
CA THR A 239 15.42 -0.59 7.15
C THR A 239 16.87 -1.00 6.93
N LYS A 240 17.78 -0.02 6.81
CA LYS A 240 19.21 -0.26 6.67
C LYS A 240 19.82 -0.85 7.95
N GLU A 241 19.49 -0.30 9.11
CA GLU A 241 19.97 -0.77 10.41
C GLU A 241 19.58 -2.22 10.65
N ILE A 242 18.32 -2.59 10.42
CA ILE A 242 17.81 -3.95 10.58
C ILE A 242 18.48 -4.91 9.60
N ALA A 243 18.61 -4.54 8.31
CA ALA A 243 19.29 -5.39 7.34
C ALA A 243 20.74 -5.65 7.71
N THR A 244 21.45 -4.63 8.21
CA THR A 244 22.83 -4.77 8.70
C THR A 244 22.89 -5.75 9.89
N LEU A 245 21.98 -5.60 10.85
CA LEU A 245 21.90 -6.46 12.01
C LEU A 245 21.58 -7.92 11.65
N LEU A 246 20.67 -8.16 10.71
CA LEU A 246 20.33 -9.49 10.21
C LEU A 246 21.56 -10.16 9.58
N ASN A 247 22.32 -9.44 8.75
CA ASN A 247 23.55 -9.93 8.15
C ASN A 247 24.61 -10.28 9.20
N GLN A 248 24.76 -9.46 10.27
CA GLN A 248 25.64 -9.75 11.41
C GLN A 248 25.21 -11.02 12.17
N ASN A 249 23.92 -11.35 12.14
CA ASN A 249 23.36 -12.57 12.72
C ASN A 249 23.34 -13.77 11.76
N GLY A 250 24.02 -13.68 10.61
CA GLY A 250 24.13 -14.76 9.62
C GLY A 250 22.89 -14.93 8.72
N ILE A 251 21.93 -13.99 8.77
CA ILE A 251 20.73 -14.02 7.94
C ILE A 251 20.95 -13.09 6.75
N LYS A 252 21.16 -13.65 5.54
CA LYS A 252 21.36 -12.88 4.29
C LYS A 252 20.19 -11.94 4.05
N SER A 253 20.45 -10.64 4.10
CA SER A 253 19.40 -9.63 3.98
C SER A 253 19.83 -8.41 3.17
N THR A 254 18.86 -7.73 2.56
CA THR A 254 19.01 -6.43 1.92
C THR A 254 17.92 -5.48 2.38
N PHE A 255 18.00 -4.21 1.99
CA PHE A 255 16.97 -3.22 2.35
C PHE A 255 16.43 -2.48 1.14
N TYR A 256 15.15 -2.03 1.24
CA TYR A 256 14.44 -1.35 0.15
C TYR A 256 13.60 -0.18 0.68
N HIS A 257 13.72 0.99 0.05
CA HIS A 257 12.89 2.15 0.35
C HIS A 257 12.81 3.13 -0.84
N ALA A 258 11.85 4.03 -0.83
CA ALA A 258 11.59 4.98 -1.93
C ALA A 258 12.81 5.84 -2.31
N GLY A 259 13.66 6.20 -1.34
CA GLY A 259 14.84 7.06 -1.55
C GLY A 259 16.06 6.36 -2.17
N LEU A 260 15.97 5.10 -2.61
CA LEU A 260 17.03 4.44 -3.38
C LEU A 260 16.94 4.83 -4.86
N LEU A 261 18.09 4.86 -5.54
CA LEU A 261 18.12 5.02 -6.99
C LEU A 261 17.38 3.87 -7.69
N PRO A 262 16.73 4.12 -8.83
CA PRO A 262 15.97 3.08 -9.55
C PRO A 262 16.80 1.81 -9.85
N SER A 263 18.04 1.96 -10.32
CA SER A 263 18.93 0.82 -10.59
C SER A 263 19.23 -0.02 -9.35
N VAL A 264 19.42 0.63 -8.18
CA VAL A 264 19.66 -0.06 -6.91
C VAL A 264 18.40 -0.76 -6.41
N LYS A 265 17.23 -0.16 -6.65
CA LYS A 265 15.94 -0.80 -6.33
C LYS A 265 15.78 -2.09 -7.14
N ASP A 266 16.02 -2.03 -8.44
CA ASP A 266 15.89 -3.18 -9.36
C ASP A 266 16.88 -4.29 -9.00
N GLU A 267 18.14 -3.94 -8.71
CA GLU A 267 19.17 -4.89 -8.29
C GLU A 267 18.76 -5.65 -7.01
N ARG A 268 18.36 -4.93 -5.97
CA ARG A 268 17.99 -5.53 -4.66
C ARG A 268 16.71 -6.35 -4.74
N GLN A 269 15.74 -5.90 -5.52
CA GLN A 269 14.52 -6.64 -5.76
C GLN A 269 14.81 -7.95 -6.50
N LYS A 270 15.65 -7.93 -7.55
CA LYS A 270 16.05 -9.11 -8.30
C LYS A 270 16.82 -10.10 -7.43
N ALA A 271 17.81 -9.63 -6.66
CA ALA A 271 18.56 -10.49 -5.74
C ALA A 271 17.65 -11.23 -4.75
N TRP A 272 16.62 -10.56 -4.25
CA TRP A 272 15.63 -11.18 -3.37
C TRP A 272 14.67 -12.11 -4.12
N GLN A 273 14.24 -11.76 -5.32
CA GLN A 273 13.39 -12.61 -6.16
C GLN A 273 14.09 -13.91 -6.59
N GLN A 274 15.40 -13.87 -6.79
CA GLN A 274 16.24 -15.01 -7.20
C GLN A 274 16.80 -15.81 -6.01
N ASP A 275 16.37 -15.50 -4.77
CA ASP A 275 16.82 -16.14 -3.54
C ASP A 275 18.33 -16.01 -3.23
N GLU A 276 19.04 -15.09 -3.89
CA GLU A 276 20.42 -14.73 -3.54
C GLU A 276 20.48 -14.10 -2.13
N VAL A 277 19.39 -13.40 -1.78
CA VAL A 277 19.14 -12.79 -0.48
C VAL A 277 17.81 -13.30 0.05
N ARG A 278 17.82 -13.85 1.27
CA ARG A 278 16.65 -14.46 1.89
C ARG A 278 15.63 -13.44 2.38
N VAL A 279 16.10 -12.34 2.99
CA VAL A 279 15.23 -11.36 3.67
C VAL A 279 15.37 -9.99 3.02
N ILE A 280 14.25 -9.37 2.69
CA ILE A 280 14.21 -7.96 2.31
C ILE A 280 13.56 -7.12 3.42
N VAL A 281 14.32 -6.15 3.94
CA VAL A 281 13.82 -5.21 4.96
C VAL A 281 13.36 -3.95 4.24
N ALA A 282 12.09 -3.60 4.36
CA ALA A 282 11.53 -2.57 3.52
C ALA A 282 10.60 -1.60 4.25
N THR A 283 10.41 -0.41 3.68
CA THR A 283 9.26 0.43 4.00
C THR A 283 8.06 0.00 3.14
N ASN A 284 6.88 0.59 3.37
CA ASN A 284 5.69 0.41 2.54
C ASN A 284 5.91 0.69 1.03
N ALA A 285 7.03 1.34 0.65
CA ALA A 285 7.43 1.51 -0.74
C ALA A 285 7.77 0.18 -1.44
N PHE A 286 8.12 -0.87 -0.69
CA PHE A 286 8.26 -2.23 -1.19
C PHE A 286 6.90 -2.92 -1.07
N GLY A 287 6.10 -2.75 -2.08
CA GLY A 287 4.73 -3.16 -1.92
C GLY A 287 4.05 -3.53 -3.23
N MET A 288 3.33 -2.59 -3.79
CA MET A 288 2.54 -2.82 -4.99
C MET A 288 3.41 -3.32 -6.15
N GLY A 289 2.96 -4.37 -6.84
CA GLY A 289 3.67 -4.95 -7.99
C GLY A 289 4.69 -6.04 -7.70
N ILE A 290 4.92 -6.41 -6.44
CA ILE A 290 5.81 -7.53 -6.12
C ILE A 290 5.04 -8.84 -6.28
N ASP A 291 5.54 -9.69 -7.15
CA ASP A 291 4.95 -11.00 -7.45
C ASP A 291 5.95 -12.15 -7.25
N LYS A 292 6.39 -12.33 -5.98
CA LYS A 292 7.11 -13.54 -5.55
C LYS A 292 6.11 -14.46 -4.85
N PRO A 293 5.82 -15.66 -5.39
CA PRO A 293 4.75 -16.52 -4.88
C PRO A 293 5.10 -17.20 -3.57
N ASP A 294 6.36 -17.52 -3.34
CA ASP A 294 6.89 -18.38 -2.30
C ASP A 294 7.41 -17.64 -1.07
N VAL A 295 6.92 -16.44 -0.79
CA VAL A 295 7.21 -15.73 0.46
C VAL A 295 6.61 -16.49 1.63
N ARG A 296 7.45 -16.98 2.53
CA ARG A 296 6.99 -17.77 3.69
C ARG A 296 6.62 -16.91 4.88
N MET A 297 7.19 -15.70 4.98
CA MET A 297 6.99 -14.86 6.15
C MET A 297 6.95 -13.38 5.81
N VAL A 298 6.01 -12.67 6.41
CA VAL A 298 5.96 -11.21 6.48
C VAL A 298 5.98 -10.81 7.95
N ILE A 299 6.97 -10.00 8.35
CA ILE A 299 7.10 -9.50 9.73
C ILE A 299 6.91 -7.99 9.72
N HIS A 300 6.01 -7.49 10.54
CA HIS A 300 5.89 -6.07 10.85
C HIS A 300 6.59 -5.79 12.18
N ILE A 301 7.77 -5.15 12.12
CA ILE A 301 8.52 -4.75 13.33
C ILE A 301 8.00 -3.43 13.89
N ASP A 302 7.46 -2.59 13.05
CA ASP A 302 6.73 -1.38 13.43
C ASP A 302 5.25 -1.58 13.10
N CYS A 303 4.37 -1.20 14.02
CA CYS A 303 2.94 -1.29 13.81
C CYS A 303 2.51 -0.36 12.66
N PRO A 304 1.82 -0.88 11.63
CA PRO A 304 1.30 -0.06 10.53
C PRO A 304 0.21 0.90 11.01
N ASP A 305 -0.12 1.89 10.18
CA ASP A 305 -1.09 2.94 10.54
C ASP A 305 -2.54 2.51 10.32
N SER A 306 -2.77 1.34 9.70
CA SER A 306 -4.11 0.84 9.43
C SER A 306 -4.13 -0.67 9.19
N LEU A 307 -5.31 -1.27 9.35
CA LEU A 307 -5.53 -2.69 9.01
C LEU A 307 -5.49 -2.95 7.51
N GLU A 308 -5.85 -1.99 6.68
CA GLU A 308 -5.77 -2.11 5.22
C GLU A 308 -4.31 -2.24 4.77
N ALA A 309 -3.43 -1.40 5.29
CA ALA A 309 -2.00 -1.47 5.01
C ALA A 309 -1.42 -2.80 5.51
N TYR A 310 -1.74 -3.18 6.76
CA TYR A 310 -1.34 -4.47 7.33
C TYR A 310 -1.79 -5.64 6.46
N PHE A 311 -3.06 -5.70 6.08
CA PHE A 311 -3.63 -6.78 5.29
C PHE A 311 -3.01 -6.87 3.89
N GLN A 312 -2.78 -5.74 3.24
CA GLN A 312 -2.13 -5.69 1.92
C GLN A 312 -0.67 -6.16 1.98
N GLU A 313 0.07 -5.75 3.01
CA GLU A 313 1.48 -6.12 3.21
C GLU A 313 1.59 -7.59 3.64
N ALA A 314 0.80 -8.04 4.60
CA ALA A 314 0.71 -9.43 5.05
C ALA A 314 0.31 -10.39 3.92
N GLY A 315 -0.63 -9.96 3.07
CA GLY A 315 -1.14 -10.72 1.92
C GLY A 315 -0.10 -11.06 0.84
N ARG A 316 1.15 -10.59 0.97
CA ARG A 316 2.27 -10.97 0.10
C ARG A 316 2.80 -12.36 0.40
N ALA A 317 2.58 -12.86 1.62
CA ALA A 317 3.00 -14.19 2.00
C ALA A 317 2.05 -15.26 1.42
N GLY A 318 2.61 -16.41 1.03
CA GLY A 318 1.88 -17.61 0.65
C GLY A 318 1.00 -17.47 -0.60
N ARG A 319 1.41 -16.74 -1.62
CA ARG A 319 0.64 -16.63 -2.87
C ARG A 319 0.60 -17.92 -3.67
N ASP A 320 1.54 -18.81 -3.44
CA ASP A 320 1.60 -20.15 -4.01
C ASP A 320 0.61 -21.15 -3.36
N GLY A 321 -0.15 -20.73 -2.34
CA GLY A 321 -1.09 -21.56 -1.61
C GLY A 321 -0.47 -22.38 -0.47
N ASN A 322 0.86 -22.39 -0.35
CA ASN A 322 1.53 -23.06 0.75
C ASN A 322 1.44 -22.25 2.05
N LYS A 323 1.59 -22.94 3.19
CA LYS A 323 1.52 -22.31 4.51
C LYS A 323 2.54 -21.16 4.64
N ALA A 324 2.07 -20.03 5.12
CA ALA A 324 2.86 -18.84 5.35
C ALA A 324 2.39 -18.09 6.61
N TYR A 325 3.20 -17.16 7.08
CA TYR A 325 2.99 -16.46 8.34
C TYR A 325 3.07 -14.96 8.16
N ALA A 326 2.14 -14.23 8.77
CA ALA A 326 2.16 -12.79 8.91
C ALA A 326 2.27 -12.45 10.40
N VAL A 327 3.42 -11.94 10.81
CA VAL A 327 3.71 -11.67 12.21
C VAL A 327 3.76 -10.17 12.46
N LEU A 328 2.92 -9.69 13.38
CA LEU A 328 2.97 -8.33 13.91
C LEU A 328 3.68 -8.36 15.27
N LEU A 329 4.83 -7.71 15.37
CA LEU A 329 5.52 -7.51 16.64
C LEU A 329 4.99 -6.24 17.29
N TYR A 330 4.25 -6.38 18.35
CA TYR A 330 3.64 -5.29 19.10
C TYR A 330 4.35 -5.03 20.41
N ASP A 331 4.46 -3.77 20.78
CA ASP A 331 4.93 -3.30 22.08
C ASP A 331 4.00 -2.17 22.55
N PRO A 332 3.66 -2.08 23.86
CA PRO A 332 2.80 -1.01 24.38
C PRO A 332 3.26 0.42 24.03
N SER A 333 4.55 0.61 23.77
CA SER A 333 5.08 1.91 23.29
C SER A 333 4.59 2.27 21.89
N ASP A 334 4.15 1.28 21.08
CA ASP A 334 3.63 1.54 19.74
C ASP A 334 2.32 2.30 19.78
N GLU A 335 1.47 2.05 20.76
CA GLU A 335 0.24 2.83 20.96
C GLU A 335 0.55 4.33 21.13
N ARG A 336 1.50 4.67 22.00
CA ARG A 336 1.92 6.08 22.18
C ARG A 336 2.46 6.67 20.89
N LYS A 337 3.25 5.90 20.14
CA LYS A 337 3.80 6.35 18.85
C LYS A 337 2.70 6.58 17.82
N LEU A 338 1.71 5.69 17.74
CA LEU A 338 0.58 5.80 16.82
C LEU A 338 -0.34 6.98 17.18
N ARG A 339 -0.66 7.15 18.47
CA ARG A 339 -1.46 8.30 18.94
C ARG A 339 -0.76 9.63 18.69
N LYS A 340 0.55 9.72 18.96
CA LYS A 340 1.36 10.91 18.64
C LYS A 340 1.31 11.25 17.14
N ARG A 341 1.27 10.26 16.27
CA ARG A 341 1.19 10.49 14.82
C ARG A 341 -0.10 11.17 14.40
N ILE A 342 -1.20 10.95 15.11
CA ILE A 342 -2.46 11.67 14.85
C ILE A 342 -2.22 13.18 14.96
N ASP A 343 -1.57 13.61 16.06
CA ASP A 343 -1.31 15.02 16.32
C ASP A 343 -0.22 15.60 15.41
N ASP A 344 0.75 14.78 14.99
CA ASP A 344 1.79 15.20 14.06
C ASP A 344 1.27 15.28 12.61
N THR A 345 0.32 14.42 12.23
CA THR A 345 -0.30 14.42 10.88
C THR A 345 -1.42 15.45 10.74
N PHE A 346 -2.15 15.69 11.82
CA PHE A 346 -3.24 16.67 11.90
C PHE A 346 -2.97 17.68 13.02
N PRO A 347 -1.99 18.58 12.83
CA PRO A 347 -1.71 19.60 13.81
C PRO A 347 -2.92 20.52 14.02
N PRO A 348 -3.05 21.19 15.17
CA PRO A 348 -4.13 22.13 15.43
C PRO A 348 -4.25 23.19 14.33
N LYS A 349 -5.46 23.62 14.02
CA LYS A 349 -5.72 24.61 12.96
C LYS A 349 -4.96 25.93 13.19
N ASP A 350 -4.77 26.33 14.44
CA ASP A 350 -4.02 27.54 14.76
C ASP A 350 -2.56 27.39 14.35
N LEU A 351 -1.92 26.23 14.58
CA LEU A 351 -0.57 25.98 14.12
C LEU A 351 -0.48 26.00 12.58
N ILE A 352 -1.50 25.50 11.87
CA ILE A 352 -1.53 25.55 10.41
C ILE A 352 -1.60 27.01 9.92
N ARG A 353 -2.40 27.85 10.56
CA ARG A 353 -2.49 29.28 10.30
C ARG A 353 -1.18 30.00 10.59
N ASP A 354 -0.56 29.67 11.72
CA ASP A 354 0.75 30.20 12.10
C ASP A 354 1.83 29.84 11.07
N VAL A 355 1.86 28.60 10.60
CA VAL A 355 2.78 28.17 9.54
C VAL A 355 2.55 28.99 8.27
N TYR A 356 1.29 29.17 7.85
CA TYR A 356 0.96 29.96 6.66
C TYR A 356 1.42 31.44 6.80
N GLU A 357 1.18 32.05 7.94
CA GLU A 357 1.60 33.43 8.23
C GLU A 357 3.12 33.57 8.22
N HIS A 358 3.83 32.63 8.87
CA HIS A 358 5.29 32.63 8.92
C HIS A 358 5.95 32.30 7.56
N LEU A 359 5.27 31.52 6.68
CA LEU A 359 5.72 31.34 5.30
C LEU A 359 5.74 32.69 4.55
N ALA A 360 4.72 33.51 4.74
CA ALA A 360 4.66 34.80 4.11
C ALA A 360 5.77 35.73 4.62
N TYR A 361 6.10 35.70 5.91
CA TYR A 361 7.25 36.43 6.44
C TYR A 361 8.58 35.88 5.92
N PHE A 362 8.72 34.56 5.86
CA PHE A 362 9.92 33.90 5.35
C PHE A 362 10.23 34.28 3.89
N PHE A 363 9.20 34.37 3.06
CA PHE A 363 9.30 34.73 1.64
C PHE A 363 9.11 36.23 1.36
N GLN A 364 8.86 37.04 2.38
CA GLN A 364 8.63 38.48 2.29
C GLN A 364 7.47 38.83 1.33
N ILE A 365 6.33 38.13 1.48
CA ILE A 365 5.14 38.33 0.66
C ILE A 365 4.18 39.26 1.40
N GLY A 366 3.77 40.35 0.77
CA GLY A 366 2.73 41.25 1.29
C GLY A 366 1.32 40.65 1.16
N VAL A 367 0.37 41.16 1.96
CA VAL A 367 -1.06 40.84 1.81
C VAL A 367 -1.53 41.25 0.41
N ASP A 368 -2.50 40.53 -0.15
CA ASP A 368 -3.06 40.72 -1.50
C ASP A 368 -2.00 40.61 -2.62
N SER A 369 -0.95 39.81 -2.40
CA SER A 369 0.08 39.56 -3.40
C SER A 369 0.58 38.11 -3.29
N GLY A 370 1.32 37.65 -4.29
CA GLY A 370 2.03 36.38 -4.26
C GLY A 370 1.48 35.28 -5.15
N LYS A 371 0.28 35.40 -5.71
CA LYS A 371 -0.30 34.42 -6.63
C LYS A 371 0.66 34.07 -7.78
N GLY A 372 0.90 32.78 -7.98
CA GLY A 372 1.78 32.25 -9.03
C GLY A 372 3.27 32.36 -8.74
N LYS A 373 3.69 33.01 -7.64
CA LYS A 373 5.10 33.06 -7.24
C LYS A 373 5.54 31.74 -6.62
N THR A 374 6.74 31.30 -7.01
CA THR A 374 7.36 30.04 -6.56
C THR A 374 8.66 30.35 -5.81
N PHE A 375 8.85 29.71 -4.67
CA PHE A 375 9.98 29.92 -3.78
C PHE A 375 10.64 28.60 -3.43
N GLU A 376 11.97 28.59 -3.34
CA GLU A 376 12.70 27.47 -2.74
C GLU A 376 12.40 27.40 -1.24
N PHE A 377 12.16 26.20 -0.75
CA PHE A 377 11.79 25.99 0.64
C PHE A 377 12.68 24.96 1.32
N ASN A 378 13.29 25.38 2.42
CA ASN A 378 14.03 24.48 3.29
C ASN A 378 13.28 24.36 4.62
N ILE A 379 12.63 23.23 4.83
CA ILE A 379 11.80 22.96 6.00
C ILE A 379 12.60 23.01 7.31
N GLU A 380 13.85 22.54 7.31
CA GLU A 380 14.70 22.52 8.51
C GLU A 380 15.07 23.96 8.92
N LYS A 381 15.49 24.79 7.93
CA LYS A 381 15.80 26.20 8.16
C LYS A 381 14.57 26.98 8.65
N PHE A 382 13.42 26.78 8.01
CA PHE A 382 12.15 27.40 8.41
C PHE A 382 11.76 27.02 9.84
N SER A 383 11.78 25.71 10.12
CA SER A 383 11.43 25.17 11.43
C SER A 383 12.38 25.66 12.54
N TYR A 384 13.66 25.81 12.24
CA TYR A 384 14.65 26.33 13.18
C TYR A 384 14.40 27.82 13.51
N ILE A 385 14.13 28.64 12.48
CA ILE A 385 13.91 30.10 12.65
C ILE A 385 12.65 30.35 13.50
N TYR A 386 11.55 29.65 13.19
CA TYR A 386 10.25 29.90 13.84
C TYR A 386 9.92 28.93 14.97
N LYS A 387 10.87 28.06 15.36
CA LYS A 387 10.75 27.08 16.44
C LYS A 387 9.58 26.10 16.27
N PHE A 388 9.31 25.69 15.05
CA PHE A 388 8.35 24.65 14.73
C PHE A 388 9.01 23.28 14.67
N PHE A 389 8.22 22.21 14.84
CA PHE A 389 8.65 20.85 14.56
C PHE A 389 8.51 20.55 13.06
N PRO A 390 9.60 20.12 12.35
CA PRO A 390 9.58 19.90 10.89
C PRO A 390 8.44 18.98 10.41
N VAL A 391 8.14 17.90 11.15
CA VAL A 391 7.06 16.98 10.81
C VAL A 391 5.69 17.66 10.81
N ARG A 392 5.43 18.53 11.77
CA ARG A 392 4.16 19.29 11.83
C ARG A 392 4.09 20.37 10.78
N VAL A 393 5.22 20.97 10.41
CA VAL A 393 5.30 21.93 9.29
C VAL A 393 4.97 21.23 7.98
N ASP A 394 5.55 20.05 7.70
CA ASP A 394 5.24 19.26 6.50
C ASP A 394 3.74 18.93 6.42
N SER A 395 3.16 18.49 7.53
CA SER A 395 1.72 18.21 7.63
C SER A 395 0.87 19.45 7.40
N ALA A 396 1.25 20.60 7.98
CA ALA A 396 0.55 21.86 7.77
C ALA A 396 0.59 22.31 6.30
N LEU A 397 1.75 22.18 5.63
CA LEU A 397 1.91 22.50 4.21
C LEU A 397 1.00 21.64 3.34
N ARG A 398 0.93 20.34 3.60
CA ARG A 398 0.02 19.43 2.86
C ARG A 398 -1.45 19.75 3.09
N ILE A 399 -1.83 20.21 4.28
CA ILE A 399 -3.20 20.66 4.58
C ILE A 399 -3.49 21.98 3.85
N LEU A 400 -2.56 22.93 3.85
CA LEU A 400 -2.68 24.20 3.12
C LEU A 400 -2.77 23.98 1.60
N GLU A 401 -2.01 23.02 1.05
CA GLU A 401 -2.09 22.61 -0.34
C GLU A 401 -3.48 22.07 -0.68
N ARG A 402 -3.99 21.13 0.10
CA ARG A 402 -5.34 20.56 -0.08
C ARG A 402 -6.45 21.60 0.10
N SER A 403 -6.19 22.62 0.91
CA SER A 403 -7.10 23.76 1.09
C SER A 403 -6.97 24.80 -0.03
N GLY A 404 -6.07 24.59 -0.99
CA GLY A 404 -5.90 25.42 -2.18
C GLY A 404 -5.21 26.77 -1.94
N TYR A 405 -4.35 26.88 -0.92
CA TYR A 405 -3.56 28.10 -0.65
C TYR A 405 -2.20 28.08 -1.30
N ILE A 406 -1.57 26.92 -1.34
CA ILE A 406 -0.24 26.72 -1.90
C ILE A 406 -0.21 25.44 -2.72
N HIS A 407 0.81 25.29 -3.53
CA HIS A 407 1.25 24.03 -4.09
C HIS A 407 2.63 23.69 -3.50
N TYR A 408 2.76 22.55 -2.84
CA TYR A 408 3.97 22.12 -2.14
C TYR A 408 4.60 20.93 -2.84
N GLU A 409 5.71 21.14 -3.50
CA GLU A 409 6.47 20.10 -4.18
C GLU A 409 7.69 19.71 -3.34
N ASP A 410 7.61 18.56 -2.67
CA ASP A 410 8.62 18.05 -1.73
C ASP A 410 9.63 17.09 -2.36
N ASN A 411 9.41 16.68 -3.62
CA ASN A 411 10.29 15.72 -4.29
C ASN A 411 11.38 16.42 -5.11
N PRO A 412 12.66 16.42 -4.64
CA PRO A 412 13.76 17.07 -5.35
C PRO A 412 14.29 16.32 -6.58
N ASP A 413 13.74 15.12 -6.91
CA ASP A 413 14.22 14.27 -8.00
C ASP A 413 13.65 14.61 -9.38
N GLY A 414 13.01 15.76 -9.53
CA GLY A 414 12.56 16.25 -10.83
C GLY A 414 13.77 16.49 -11.74
N LYS A 415 13.90 15.72 -12.86
CA LYS A 415 14.88 16.02 -13.91
C LYS A 415 14.66 17.43 -14.42
N ALA A 416 15.75 18.14 -14.73
CA ALA A 416 15.64 19.42 -15.42
C ALA A 416 14.84 19.27 -16.71
N ARG A 417 14.04 20.27 -17.04
CA ARG A 417 13.27 20.28 -18.31
C ARG A 417 13.39 21.62 -19.02
N LEU A 418 13.44 21.55 -20.32
CA LEU A 418 13.69 22.70 -21.18
C LEU A 418 12.80 22.67 -22.42
N MET A 419 12.35 23.84 -22.86
CA MET A 419 11.66 24.07 -24.13
C MET A 419 12.19 25.35 -24.77
N PHE A 420 12.51 25.34 -26.06
CA PHE A 420 12.82 26.56 -26.79
C PHE A 420 11.56 27.40 -27.01
N CYS A 421 11.66 28.72 -26.80
CA CYS A 421 10.59 29.68 -27.08
C CYS A 421 10.63 30.15 -28.56
N LEU A 422 11.76 29.97 -29.22
CA LEU A 422 12.04 30.36 -30.58
C LEU A 422 11.76 29.22 -31.55
N ASN A 423 11.43 29.54 -32.81
CA ASN A 423 11.38 28.53 -33.87
C ASN A 423 12.80 28.07 -34.25
N ARG A 424 12.91 26.88 -34.84
CA ARG A 424 14.21 26.32 -35.23
C ARG A 424 15.02 27.26 -36.15
N ASN A 425 14.34 27.98 -37.02
CA ASN A 425 14.98 28.91 -37.97
C ASN A 425 15.48 30.20 -37.28
N ASP A 426 14.81 30.62 -36.22
CA ASP A 426 15.16 31.85 -35.49
C ASP A 426 16.39 31.63 -34.60
N LEU A 427 16.75 30.36 -34.30
CA LEU A 427 17.93 30.00 -33.53
C LEU A 427 19.24 30.36 -34.26
N TYR A 428 19.20 30.32 -35.62
CA TYR A 428 20.36 30.72 -36.45
C TYR A 428 20.55 32.25 -36.52
N LEU A 429 19.57 33.00 -36.05
CA LEU A 429 19.59 34.47 -36.00
C LEU A 429 20.07 35.03 -34.65
N LEU A 430 20.43 34.13 -33.72
CA LEU A 430 21.02 34.53 -32.42
C LEU A 430 22.50 34.95 -32.65
N ASP A 431 22.71 36.14 -33.23
CA ASP A 431 24.02 36.78 -33.28
C ASP A 431 24.48 37.08 -31.87
N ASN A 432 25.74 36.69 -31.50
CA ASN A 432 26.41 36.90 -30.22
C ASN A 432 26.23 35.83 -29.14
N LEU A 433 26.14 34.56 -29.51
CA LEU A 433 26.40 33.48 -28.54
C LEU A 433 27.90 33.34 -28.28
N SER A 434 28.29 33.22 -27.05
CA SER A 434 29.66 32.84 -26.69
C SER A 434 29.95 31.40 -27.17
N PRO A 435 31.21 30.99 -27.41
CA PRO A 435 31.55 29.63 -27.81
C PRO A 435 31.01 28.55 -26.85
N LYS A 436 30.89 28.88 -25.57
CA LYS A 436 30.33 27.99 -24.55
C LYS A 436 28.81 27.85 -24.67
N GLU A 437 28.12 28.95 -24.93
CA GLU A 437 26.67 28.95 -25.16
C GLU A 437 26.31 28.16 -26.41
N GLU A 438 27.08 28.33 -27.47
CA GLU A 438 26.91 27.58 -28.73
C GLU A 438 27.16 26.07 -28.53
N ALA A 439 28.18 25.69 -27.76
CA ALA A 439 28.44 24.28 -27.43
C ALA A 439 27.29 23.65 -26.66
N ILE A 440 26.71 24.36 -25.68
CA ILE A 440 25.57 23.88 -24.88
C ILE A 440 24.30 23.75 -25.76
N VAL A 441 24.02 24.73 -26.63
CA VAL A 441 22.90 24.65 -27.57
C VAL A 441 23.07 23.45 -28.51
N THR A 442 24.26 23.27 -29.04
CA THR A 442 24.60 22.15 -29.93
C THR A 442 24.41 20.80 -29.23
N ALA A 443 24.89 20.67 -27.98
CA ALA A 443 24.71 19.48 -27.16
C ALA A 443 23.22 19.18 -26.91
N LEU A 444 22.42 20.21 -26.58
CA LEU A 444 20.97 20.08 -26.42
C LEU A 444 20.27 19.57 -27.67
N LEU A 445 20.56 20.18 -28.82
CA LEU A 445 19.92 19.83 -30.10
C LEU A 445 20.30 18.45 -30.62
N ARG A 446 21.52 18.01 -30.32
CA ARG A 446 22.00 16.66 -30.69
C ARG A 446 21.43 15.57 -29.81
N THR A 447 21.22 15.88 -28.54
CA THR A 447 20.85 14.87 -27.53
C THR A 447 19.34 14.71 -27.40
N TYR A 448 18.58 15.80 -27.55
CA TYR A 448 17.14 15.81 -27.24
C TYR A 448 16.31 16.21 -28.43
N GLY A 449 15.33 15.37 -28.80
CA GLY A 449 14.30 15.70 -29.79
C GLY A 449 13.09 16.41 -29.15
N GLY A 450 12.39 17.24 -29.92
CA GLY A 450 11.13 17.85 -29.49
C GLY A 450 11.25 19.15 -28.65
N LEU A 451 12.46 19.66 -28.45
CA LEU A 451 12.73 20.85 -27.64
C LEU A 451 11.99 22.14 -28.11
N PHE A 452 11.54 22.19 -29.35
CA PHE A 452 10.79 23.34 -29.93
C PHE A 452 9.28 23.23 -29.77
N THR A 453 8.78 22.07 -29.36
CA THR A 453 7.34 21.78 -29.29
C THR A 453 6.78 21.64 -27.92
N ASP A 454 7.61 21.15 -26.95
CA ASP A 454 7.21 20.97 -25.57
C ASP A 454 8.41 20.89 -24.63
N PHE A 455 8.15 20.88 -23.31
CA PHE A 455 9.17 20.65 -22.32
C PHE A 455 9.74 19.22 -22.44
N VAL A 456 11.04 19.15 -22.65
CA VAL A 456 11.80 17.90 -22.70
C VAL A 456 12.64 17.77 -21.43
N TYR A 457 12.63 16.59 -20.81
CA TYR A 457 13.53 16.31 -19.70
C TYR A 457 14.97 16.23 -20.19
N ILE A 458 15.85 16.99 -19.54
CA ILE A 458 17.27 17.05 -19.85
C ILE A 458 18.11 16.59 -18.65
N ASP A 459 19.29 16.04 -18.95
CA ASP A 459 20.32 15.73 -17.96
C ASP A 459 21.45 16.76 -18.08
N GLU A 460 21.53 17.66 -17.11
CA GLU A 460 22.53 18.73 -17.10
C GLU A 460 23.96 18.21 -17.05
N SER A 461 24.19 17.01 -16.47
CA SER A 461 25.52 16.38 -16.42
C SER A 461 25.93 15.83 -17.77
N LEU A 462 25.00 15.26 -18.53
CA LEU A 462 25.23 14.79 -19.90
C LEU A 462 25.54 15.94 -20.85
N ILE A 463 24.78 17.05 -20.74
CA ILE A 463 25.02 18.26 -21.52
C ILE A 463 26.40 18.85 -21.18
N ALA A 464 26.75 18.92 -19.90
CA ALA A 464 28.05 19.41 -19.43
C ALA A 464 29.21 18.58 -20.02
N HIS A 465 29.07 17.25 -20.01
CA HIS A 465 30.08 16.36 -20.60
C HIS A 465 30.19 16.55 -22.13
N GLN A 466 29.09 16.71 -22.85
CA GLN A 466 29.12 16.90 -24.31
C GLN A 466 29.58 18.29 -24.76
N ALA A 467 29.37 19.31 -23.93
CA ALA A 467 29.78 20.69 -24.17
C ALA A 467 31.16 21.01 -23.58
N ASP A 468 31.86 20.02 -23.04
CA ASP A 468 33.15 20.19 -22.34
C ASP A 468 33.13 21.33 -21.31
N THR A 469 32.14 21.30 -20.42
CA THR A 469 31.92 22.35 -19.41
C THR A 469 31.43 21.75 -18.07
N SER A 470 31.26 22.59 -17.06
CA SER A 470 30.70 22.13 -15.77
C SER A 470 29.17 22.22 -15.74
N THR A 471 28.52 21.41 -14.88
CA THR A 471 27.06 21.43 -14.67
C THR A 471 26.59 22.78 -14.16
N GLU A 472 27.41 23.47 -13.35
CA GLU A 472 27.12 24.83 -12.87
C GLU A 472 27.10 25.84 -14.03
N GLN A 473 28.00 25.71 -15.00
CA GLN A 473 28.00 26.59 -16.17
C GLN A 473 26.81 26.31 -17.08
N VAL A 474 26.43 25.03 -17.29
CA VAL A 474 25.20 24.69 -18.02
C VAL A 474 24.00 25.34 -17.35
N TYR A 475 23.87 25.23 -16.02
CA TYR A 475 22.77 25.88 -15.28
C TYR A 475 22.73 27.39 -15.48
N VAL A 476 23.88 28.08 -15.35
CA VAL A 476 23.96 29.55 -15.51
C VAL A 476 23.56 29.96 -16.94
N VAL A 477 24.06 29.27 -17.94
CA VAL A 477 23.72 29.54 -19.35
C VAL A 477 22.24 29.33 -19.62
N LEU A 478 21.67 28.22 -19.20
CA LEU A 478 20.24 27.93 -19.38
C LEU A 478 19.34 28.94 -18.63
N LYS A 479 19.77 29.40 -17.45
CA LYS A 479 19.08 30.44 -16.70
C LYS A 479 19.14 31.80 -17.43
N ASN A 480 20.28 32.14 -18.01
CA ASN A 480 20.43 33.35 -18.84
C ASN A 480 19.57 33.28 -20.12
N PHE A 481 19.52 32.13 -20.77
CA PHE A 481 18.64 31.91 -21.91
C PHE A 481 17.17 32.04 -21.53
N ALA A 482 16.80 31.58 -20.36
CA ALA A 482 15.44 31.75 -19.85
C ALA A 482 15.11 33.23 -19.58
N ALA A 483 16.04 34.00 -19.00
CA ALA A 483 15.89 35.44 -18.80
C ALA A 483 15.78 36.22 -20.13
N ARG A 484 16.45 35.76 -21.19
CA ARG A 484 16.39 36.31 -22.56
C ARG A 484 15.20 35.78 -23.35
N HIS A 485 14.29 35.00 -22.79
CA HIS A 485 13.16 34.35 -23.44
C HIS A 485 13.55 33.44 -24.63
N ILE A 486 14.76 32.94 -24.68
CA ILE A 486 15.22 31.97 -25.69
C ILE A 486 14.67 30.59 -25.37
N VAL A 487 14.66 30.21 -24.09
CA VAL A 487 14.13 28.94 -23.58
C VAL A 487 13.20 29.17 -22.38
N LYS A 488 12.30 28.23 -22.17
CA LYS A 488 11.70 28.01 -20.86
C LYS A 488 12.49 26.89 -20.18
N PHE A 489 13.17 27.22 -19.11
CA PHE A 489 14.02 26.27 -18.36
C PHE A 489 13.50 26.08 -16.95
N VAL A 490 13.23 24.83 -16.60
CA VAL A 490 12.93 24.42 -15.25
C VAL A 490 14.12 23.57 -14.79
N PRO A 491 14.96 24.09 -13.91
CA PRO A 491 16.17 23.40 -13.48
C PRO A 491 15.86 22.13 -12.70
N ARG A 492 16.83 21.22 -12.61
CA ARG A 492 16.79 20.11 -11.68
C ARG A 492 16.67 20.66 -10.26
N ARG A 493 15.59 20.28 -9.59
CA ARG A 493 15.29 20.78 -8.26
C ARG A 493 16.05 19.96 -7.23
N LYS A 494 16.90 20.61 -6.47
CA LYS A 494 17.62 20.02 -5.34
C LYS A 494 16.92 20.28 -4.00
N THR A 495 15.96 21.19 -4.00
CA THR A 495 15.23 21.65 -2.81
C THR A 495 13.73 21.62 -3.07
N PRO A 496 12.89 21.36 -2.06
CA PRO A 496 11.44 21.54 -2.14
C PRO A 496 11.06 22.98 -2.55
N TYR A 497 9.87 23.12 -3.14
CA TYR A 497 9.32 24.40 -3.58
C TYR A 497 7.91 24.61 -3.05
N ILE A 498 7.58 25.89 -2.79
CA ILE A 498 6.24 26.33 -2.47
C ILE A 498 5.80 27.36 -3.50
N THR A 499 4.66 27.13 -4.15
CA THR A 499 4.03 28.06 -5.07
C THR A 499 2.71 28.53 -4.47
N TYR A 500 2.49 29.83 -4.38
CA TYR A 500 1.21 30.40 -3.94
C TYR A 500 0.18 30.26 -5.06
N THR A 501 -0.92 29.58 -4.80
CA THR A 501 -2.01 29.37 -5.80
C THR A 501 -2.99 30.52 -5.83
N ARG A 502 -3.03 31.33 -4.77
CA ARG A 502 -3.81 32.56 -4.63
C ARG A 502 -3.00 33.65 -3.95
N ASP A 503 -3.49 34.88 -3.99
CA ASP A 503 -2.84 35.96 -3.26
C ASP A 503 -2.90 35.71 -1.75
N ARG A 504 -1.86 36.18 -1.03
CA ARG A 504 -1.76 36.04 0.42
C ARG A 504 -2.91 36.75 1.10
N ILE A 505 -3.54 36.09 2.06
CA ILE A 505 -4.47 36.65 3.03
C ILE A 505 -3.85 36.60 4.44
N ASP A 506 -4.43 37.31 5.38
CA ASP A 506 -4.04 37.19 6.79
C ASP A 506 -4.23 35.76 7.30
N GLY A 507 -3.33 35.26 8.13
CA GLY A 507 -3.38 33.89 8.66
C GLY A 507 -4.70 33.56 9.39
N GLU A 508 -5.28 34.53 10.12
CA GLU A 508 -6.55 34.37 10.81
C GLU A 508 -7.73 34.10 9.86
N LYS A 509 -7.65 34.61 8.61
CA LYS A 509 -8.66 34.42 7.57
C LYS A 509 -8.50 33.13 6.78
N VAL A 510 -7.48 32.32 7.08
CA VAL A 510 -7.26 31.02 6.43
C VAL A 510 -8.34 30.06 6.85
N LEU A 511 -9.21 29.68 5.90
CA LEU A 511 -10.26 28.70 6.08
C LEU A 511 -9.75 27.31 5.70
N ILE A 512 -9.82 26.38 6.64
CA ILE A 512 -9.47 24.98 6.41
C ILE A 512 -10.79 24.21 6.33
N PRO A 513 -11.14 23.65 5.15
CA PRO A 513 -12.38 22.91 4.96
C PRO A 513 -12.48 21.70 5.90
N GLN A 514 -13.70 21.36 6.34
CA GLN A 514 -13.96 20.21 7.21
C GLN A 514 -13.51 18.89 6.57
N GLU A 515 -13.68 18.77 5.25
CA GLU A 515 -13.26 17.59 4.48
C GLU A 515 -11.74 17.41 4.47
N VAL A 516 -10.97 18.52 4.61
CA VAL A 516 -9.51 18.49 4.57
C VAL A 516 -8.90 18.16 5.93
N TRP A 517 -9.51 18.59 7.02
CA TRP A 517 -8.94 18.42 8.36
C TRP A 517 -9.78 17.53 9.26
N GLU A 518 -11.03 17.92 9.65
CA GLU A 518 -11.83 17.19 10.64
C GLU A 518 -12.16 15.77 10.18
N GLN A 519 -12.77 15.62 9.02
CA GLN A 519 -13.19 14.31 8.51
C GLN A 519 -12.00 13.38 8.28
N ARG A 520 -10.90 13.90 7.72
CA ARG A 520 -9.69 13.10 7.51
C ARG A 520 -9.00 12.73 8.82
N ARG A 521 -8.99 13.62 9.81
CA ARG A 521 -8.45 13.33 11.14
C ARG A 521 -9.25 12.22 11.81
N GLU A 522 -10.57 12.30 11.77
CA GLU A 522 -11.45 11.28 12.33
C GLU A 522 -11.25 9.91 11.67
N GLN A 523 -11.13 9.87 10.34
CA GLN A 523 -10.82 8.65 9.61
C GLN A 523 -9.46 8.07 10.01
N TYR A 524 -8.45 8.92 10.13
CA TYR A 524 -7.12 8.48 10.53
C TYR A 524 -7.12 7.92 11.96
N ILE A 525 -7.88 8.55 12.87
CA ILE A 525 -8.10 8.02 14.23
C ILE A 525 -8.74 6.64 14.17
N ARG A 526 -9.84 6.47 13.43
CA ARG A 526 -10.52 5.17 13.30
C ARG A 526 -9.59 4.07 12.79
N ARG A 527 -8.70 4.38 11.84
CA ARG A 527 -7.71 3.42 11.34
C ARG A 527 -6.67 3.05 12.39
N ILE A 528 -6.15 4.04 13.12
CA ILE A 528 -5.22 3.80 14.23
C ILE A 528 -5.89 2.97 15.33
N GLU A 529 -7.12 3.28 15.69
CA GLU A 529 -7.87 2.50 16.68
C GLU A 529 -8.14 1.08 16.19
N GLY A 530 -8.46 0.90 14.92
CA GLY A 530 -8.66 -0.42 14.31
C GLY A 530 -7.43 -1.32 14.41
N ILE A 531 -6.24 -0.81 14.08
CA ILE A 531 -5.01 -1.61 14.18
C ILE A 531 -4.59 -1.83 15.64
N LEU A 532 -4.80 -0.87 16.53
CA LEU A 532 -4.53 -1.03 17.96
C LEU A 532 -5.46 -2.08 18.59
N HIS A 533 -6.74 -2.01 18.28
CA HIS A 533 -7.71 -3.02 18.72
C HIS A 533 -7.30 -4.42 18.24
N TYR A 534 -6.96 -4.57 16.96
CA TYR A 534 -6.48 -5.83 16.40
C TYR A 534 -5.22 -6.36 17.10
N ALA A 535 -4.29 -5.47 17.46
CA ALA A 535 -3.04 -5.87 18.11
C ALA A 535 -3.23 -6.26 19.58
N GLN A 536 -4.24 -5.71 20.27
CA GLN A 536 -4.47 -5.87 21.70
C GLN A 536 -5.56 -6.89 22.05
N GLU A 537 -6.43 -7.23 21.08
CA GLU A 537 -7.56 -8.14 21.29
C GLU A 537 -7.10 -9.60 21.22
N ASP A 538 -7.13 -10.33 22.34
CA ASP A 538 -6.59 -11.68 22.46
C ASP A 538 -7.69 -12.78 22.51
N TYR A 539 -8.97 -12.41 22.38
CA TYR A 539 -10.08 -13.37 22.52
C TYR A 539 -10.71 -13.77 21.17
N ILE A 540 -10.61 -12.90 20.15
CA ILE A 540 -11.24 -13.13 18.85
C ILE A 540 -10.18 -13.59 17.84
N CYS A 541 -10.46 -14.65 17.10
CA CYS A 541 -9.60 -15.14 16.03
C CYS A 541 -9.12 -14.01 15.09
N ARG A 542 -7.81 -13.90 14.84
CA ARG A 542 -7.19 -12.84 14.02
C ARG A 542 -7.79 -12.74 12.63
N SER A 543 -8.03 -13.87 11.97
CA SER A 543 -8.68 -13.89 10.65
C SER A 543 -10.10 -13.33 10.70
N ARG A 544 -10.89 -13.69 11.72
CA ARG A 544 -12.25 -13.15 11.88
C ARG A 544 -12.27 -11.65 12.11
N GLN A 545 -11.33 -11.11 12.90
CA GLN A 545 -11.21 -9.67 13.10
C GLN A 545 -10.94 -8.95 11.78
N LEU A 546 -10.01 -9.46 10.96
CA LEU A 546 -9.70 -8.88 9.64
C LEU A 546 -10.90 -8.97 8.70
N LEU A 547 -11.56 -10.12 8.61
CA LEU A 547 -12.75 -10.30 7.77
C LEU A 547 -13.89 -9.34 8.19
N ALA A 548 -14.14 -9.21 9.49
CA ALA A 548 -15.16 -8.29 10.02
C ALA A 548 -14.84 -6.82 9.68
N TYR A 549 -13.58 -6.42 9.76
CA TYR A 549 -13.15 -5.08 9.36
C TYR A 549 -13.48 -4.75 7.90
N PHE A 550 -13.33 -5.72 6.99
CA PHE A 550 -13.69 -5.60 5.58
C PHE A 550 -15.17 -5.92 5.28
N GLY A 551 -16.01 -5.98 6.32
CA GLY A 551 -17.45 -6.21 6.18
C GLY A 551 -17.80 -7.64 5.74
N GLU A 552 -16.99 -8.63 6.12
CA GLU A 552 -17.24 -10.04 5.88
C GLU A 552 -17.47 -10.76 7.21
N ALA A 553 -18.66 -11.31 7.39
CA ALA A 553 -19.00 -12.08 8.59
C ALA A 553 -18.51 -13.53 8.43
N SER A 554 -17.59 -13.96 9.29
CA SER A 554 -17.19 -15.35 9.44
C SER A 554 -17.59 -15.87 10.81
N ARG A 555 -18.15 -17.08 10.86
CA ARG A 555 -18.49 -17.76 12.12
C ARG A 555 -17.40 -18.76 12.53
N GLU A 556 -16.54 -19.16 11.60
CA GLU A 556 -15.50 -20.15 11.83
C GLU A 556 -14.17 -19.50 12.19
N ASP A 557 -13.49 -20.07 13.14
CA ASP A 557 -12.13 -19.67 13.53
C ASP A 557 -11.11 -20.29 12.57
N CYS A 558 -9.98 -19.61 12.37
CA CYS A 558 -8.97 -20.07 11.41
C CYS A 558 -8.13 -21.25 11.90
N HIS A 559 -8.15 -21.57 13.20
CA HIS A 559 -7.40 -22.64 13.87
C HIS A 559 -5.87 -22.60 13.70
N GLN A 560 -5.31 -21.47 13.27
CA GLN A 560 -3.87 -21.34 13.00
C GLN A 560 -3.25 -20.02 13.47
N CYS A 561 -4.04 -19.04 13.90
CA CYS A 561 -3.52 -17.81 14.50
C CYS A 561 -3.11 -18.04 15.96
N ASP A 562 -2.37 -17.09 16.54
CA ASP A 562 -1.95 -17.09 17.95
C ASP A 562 -3.12 -17.36 18.90
N VAL A 563 -4.22 -16.59 18.76
CA VAL A 563 -5.41 -16.73 19.62
C VAL A 563 -6.02 -18.14 19.54
N CYS A 564 -6.22 -18.67 18.33
CA CYS A 564 -6.82 -19.99 18.17
C CYS A 564 -5.93 -21.10 18.74
N LEU A 565 -4.60 -21.00 18.55
CA LEU A 565 -3.66 -22.00 19.06
C LEU A 565 -3.57 -21.94 20.59
N GLU A 566 -3.61 -20.75 21.17
CA GLU A 566 -3.61 -20.58 22.62
C GLU A 566 -4.89 -21.13 23.26
N GLN A 567 -6.05 -20.82 22.70
CA GLN A 567 -7.34 -21.38 23.14
C GLN A 567 -7.38 -22.91 23.02
N TYR A 568 -6.86 -23.45 21.91
CA TYR A 568 -6.78 -24.90 21.73
C TYR A 568 -5.88 -25.54 22.78
N THR A 569 -4.72 -24.95 23.06
CA THR A 569 -3.78 -25.43 24.06
C THR A 569 -4.36 -25.36 25.47
N SER A 570 -4.99 -24.23 25.82
CA SER A 570 -5.67 -24.01 27.08
C SER A 570 -6.81 -25.01 27.28
N ASN A 571 -7.67 -25.17 26.29
CA ASN A 571 -8.76 -26.15 26.36
C ASN A 571 -8.26 -27.59 26.46
N LYS A 572 -7.17 -27.95 25.79
CA LYS A 572 -6.55 -29.28 25.88
C LYS A 572 -5.97 -29.50 27.27
N THR A 573 -5.25 -28.53 27.81
CA THR A 573 -4.69 -28.57 29.16
C THR A 573 -5.80 -28.67 30.19
N ARG A 574 -6.83 -27.81 30.13
CA ARG A 574 -8.01 -27.84 30.98
C ARG A 574 -8.67 -29.20 30.96
N LYS A 575 -8.91 -29.78 29.78
CA LYS A 575 -9.50 -31.12 29.64
C LYS A 575 -8.62 -32.21 30.27
N GLN A 576 -7.30 -32.11 30.08
CA GLN A 576 -6.36 -33.07 30.70
C GLN A 576 -6.33 -32.96 32.21
N GLU A 577 -6.26 -31.74 32.76
CA GLU A 577 -6.25 -31.53 34.24
C GLU A 577 -7.60 -31.93 34.86
N PHE A 578 -8.72 -31.66 34.21
CA PHE A 578 -10.04 -32.13 34.62
C PHE A 578 -10.14 -33.67 34.66
N GLU A 579 -9.66 -34.38 33.61
CA GLU A 579 -9.64 -35.85 33.62
C GLU A 579 -8.73 -36.43 34.72
N LYS A 580 -7.56 -35.81 34.95
CA LYS A 580 -6.67 -36.19 36.06
C LYS A 580 -7.35 -35.96 37.42
N ALA A 581 -8.08 -34.84 37.58
CA ALA A 581 -8.82 -34.55 38.80
C ALA A 581 -9.92 -35.60 39.07
N LYS A 582 -10.69 -35.97 38.03
CA LYS A 582 -11.68 -37.05 38.16
C LYS A 582 -11.05 -38.36 38.54
N GLN A 583 -9.91 -38.69 37.93
CA GLN A 583 -9.19 -39.94 38.27
C GLN A 583 -8.64 -39.93 39.70
N ALA A 584 -8.10 -38.80 40.14
CA ALA A 584 -7.60 -38.64 41.51
C ALA A 584 -8.71 -38.75 42.55
N ILE A 585 -9.88 -38.13 42.30
CA ILE A 585 -11.04 -38.26 43.19
C ILE A 585 -11.54 -39.71 43.21
N ARG A 586 -11.62 -40.42 42.09
CA ARG A 586 -12.01 -41.82 42.04
C ARG A 586 -11.00 -42.73 42.76
N GLN A 587 -9.72 -42.43 42.67
CA GLN A 587 -8.69 -43.18 43.44
C GLN A 587 -8.83 -42.94 44.94
N LEU A 588 -9.12 -41.72 45.39
CA LEU A 588 -9.35 -41.43 46.81
C LEU A 588 -10.54 -42.21 47.34
N LEU A 589 -11.63 -42.32 46.59
CA LEU A 589 -12.87 -43.00 46.98
C LEU A 589 -12.89 -44.50 46.64
N GLY A 590 -11.82 -45.03 46.07
CA GLY A 590 -11.72 -46.43 45.66
C GLY A 590 -11.67 -47.45 46.80
N ASP A 591 -11.56 -47.02 48.06
CA ASP A 591 -11.67 -47.85 49.24
C ASP A 591 -13.12 -47.99 49.75
N HIS A 592 -14.09 -47.38 49.08
CA HIS A 592 -15.53 -47.41 49.42
C HIS A 592 -15.86 -46.88 50.82
N LYS A 593 -15.01 -46.04 51.40
CA LYS A 593 -15.24 -45.42 52.72
C LYS A 593 -15.60 -43.93 52.52
N PRO A 594 -16.39 -43.36 53.45
CA PRO A 594 -16.60 -41.93 53.51
C PRO A 594 -15.31 -41.18 53.82
N HIS A 595 -14.90 -40.23 52.99
CA HIS A 595 -13.78 -39.31 53.15
C HIS A 595 -14.23 -37.91 53.47
N PHE A 596 -13.44 -37.14 54.22
CA PHE A 596 -13.73 -35.72 54.42
C PHE A 596 -13.50 -34.95 53.14
N ILE A 597 -14.40 -34.07 52.79
CA ILE A 597 -14.28 -33.19 51.60
C ILE A 597 -12.98 -32.37 51.62
N THR A 598 -12.44 -32.11 52.82
CA THR A 598 -11.15 -31.42 52.98
C THR A 598 -9.96 -32.25 52.51
N GLU A 599 -10.09 -33.57 52.36
CA GLU A 599 -9.03 -34.44 51.84
C GLU A 599 -8.77 -34.23 50.37
N LEU A 600 -9.75 -33.67 49.62
CA LEU A 600 -9.58 -33.25 48.22
C LEU A 600 -8.50 -32.18 48.07
N ARG A 601 -8.19 -31.41 49.13
CA ARG A 601 -7.10 -30.44 49.14
C ARG A 601 -5.69 -31.08 49.07
N ASN A 602 -5.59 -32.37 49.35
CA ASN A 602 -4.35 -33.11 49.24
C ASN A 602 -4.06 -33.56 47.81
N ILE A 603 -4.99 -33.41 46.90
CA ILE A 603 -4.80 -33.67 45.49
C ILE A 603 -3.91 -32.54 44.92
N LEU A 604 -2.73 -32.92 44.42
CA LEU A 604 -1.72 -31.99 43.86
C LEU A 604 -2.12 -31.48 42.47
N LEU A 605 -3.31 -30.92 42.36
CA LEU A 605 -3.86 -30.28 41.16
C LEU A 605 -4.49 -28.92 41.54
N PRO A 606 -4.63 -27.97 40.59
CA PRO A 606 -5.33 -26.71 40.86
C PRO A 606 -6.75 -26.97 41.36
N SER A 607 -7.13 -26.28 42.45
CA SER A 607 -8.41 -26.51 43.16
C SER A 607 -9.62 -26.34 42.23
N GLU A 608 -9.57 -25.43 41.27
CA GLU A 608 -10.67 -25.20 40.30
C GLU A 608 -11.02 -26.46 39.51
N TYR A 609 -10.02 -27.26 39.08
CA TYR A 609 -10.27 -28.50 38.34
C TYR A 609 -10.76 -29.63 39.26
N VAL A 610 -10.33 -29.63 40.50
CA VAL A 610 -10.80 -30.60 41.49
C VAL A 610 -12.25 -30.33 41.86
N ASP A 611 -12.62 -29.05 42.07
CA ASP A 611 -13.97 -28.64 42.39
C ASP A 611 -14.92 -28.91 41.21
N GLU A 612 -14.50 -28.56 39.96
CA GLU A 612 -15.25 -28.85 38.73
C GLU A 612 -15.45 -30.36 38.51
N ALA A 613 -14.43 -31.15 38.79
CA ALA A 613 -14.51 -32.60 38.67
C ALA A 613 -15.41 -33.22 39.74
N LEU A 614 -15.40 -32.69 40.98
CA LEU A 614 -16.31 -33.12 42.05
C LEU A 614 -17.76 -32.82 41.69
N GLU A 615 -18.07 -31.58 41.26
CA GLU A 615 -19.42 -31.21 40.81
C GLU A 615 -19.92 -32.11 39.69
N TYR A 616 -19.05 -32.42 38.72
CA TYR A 616 -19.38 -33.32 37.61
C TYR A 616 -19.71 -34.72 38.10
N LEU A 617 -18.85 -35.31 38.98
CA LEU A 617 -19.06 -36.66 39.48
C LEU A 617 -20.30 -36.77 40.38
N VAL A 618 -20.64 -35.72 41.12
CA VAL A 618 -21.89 -35.60 41.87
C VAL A 618 -23.10 -35.49 40.92
N GLY A 619 -23.02 -34.68 39.90
CA GLY A 619 -24.06 -34.52 38.87
C GLY A 619 -24.37 -35.81 38.11
N GLU A 620 -23.34 -36.65 37.90
CA GLU A 620 -23.46 -37.99 37.29
C GLU A 620 -23.89 -39.08 38.27
N ASN A 621 -24.22 -38.71 39.52
CA ASN A 621 -24.58 -39.65 40.60
C ASN A 621 -23.49 -40.72 40.90
N GLN A 622 -22.22 -40.42 40.63
CA GLN A 622 -21.09 -41.32 40.93
C GLN A 622 -20.56 -41.10 42.34
N ILE A 623 -20.79 -39.93 42.91
CA ILE A 623 -20.36 -39.56 44.27
C ILE A 623 -21.53 -38.91 45.00
N HIS A 624 -21.64 -39.23 46.30
CA HIS A 624 -22.63 -38.62 47.20
C HIS A 624 -21.92 -37.72 48.21
N ILE A 625 -22.50 -36.56 48.49
CA ILE A 625 -22.03 -35.67 49.53
C ILE A 625 -23.06 -35.70 50.69
N ASP A 626 -22.61 -36.09 51.87
CA ASP A 626 -23.39 -36.06 53.10
C ASP A 626 -22.70 -35.19 54.13
N GLY A 627 -23.16 -33.98 54.28
CA GLY A 627 -22.53 -32.99 55.16
C GLY A 627 -21.09 -32.65 54.74
N SER A 628 -20.13 -33.04 55.56
CA SER A 628 -18.68 -32.83 55.28
C SER A 628 -18.00 -34.04 54.68
N TYR A 629 -18.74 -35.10 54.35
CA TYR A 629 -18.21 -36.34 53.80
C TYR A 629 -18.61 -36.54 52.33
N ILE A 630 -17.68 -37.18 51.60
CA ILE A 630 -17.89 -37.64 50.22
C ILE A 630 -17.73 -39.17 50.21
N SER A 631 -18.61 -39.86 49.49
CA SER A 631 -18.56 -41.31 49.33
C SER A 631 -19.02 -41.74 47.94
N SER A 632 -18.64 -42.95 47.54
CA SER A 632 -19.13 -43.58 46.31
C SER A 632 -19.57 -45.00 46.60
N ASP A 633 -20.83 -45.31 46.20
CA ASP A 633 -21.42 -46.65 46.30
C ASP A 633 -21.19 -47.50 45.04
N ILE A 634 -20.64 -46.90 43.99
CA ILE A 634 -20.40 -47.53 42.70
C ILE A 634 -18.95 -48.00 42.65
N ASP A 635 -18.74 -49.26 42.18
CA ASP A 635 -17.41 -49.72 41.82
C ASP A 635 -16.87 -48.83 40.69
N LEU A 636 -16.04 -47.83 41.05
CA LEU A 636 -15.50 -46.81 40.16
C LEU A 636 -14.41 -47.37 39.24
N GLY A 637 -14.52 -48.67 38.88
CA GLY A 637 -13.69 -49.44 37.98
C GLY A 637 -12.36 -48.78 37.67
N LEU A 638 -11.32 -49.14 38.40
CA LEU A 638 -9.94 -48.89 37.98
C LEU A 638 -9.70 -49.70 36.70
N ASP A 639 -9.95 -49.11 35.54
CA ASP A 639 -9.48 -49.65 34.26
C ASP A 639 -7.94 -49.67 34.29
N MET A 640 -7.38 -50.66 34.95
CA MET A 640 -5.98 -51.03 34.90
C MET A 640 -5.72 -51.78 33.59
N HIS A 641 -5.84 -51.11 32.46
CA HIS A 641 -5.18 -51.49 31.18
C HIS A 641 -5.74 -50.68 30.02
N ARG A 642 -4.99 -49.64 29.64
CA ARG A 642 -4.56 -49.46 28.24
C ARG A 642 -3.87 -48.09 28.04
N TYR A 643 -2.51 -48.24 27.96
CA TYR A 643 -1.52 -47.34 27.29
C TYR A 643 -1.39 -45.91 27.75
#